data_b4abe0db3a4f977846802e6542daae4c
#
_entry.id   b4abe0db3a4f977846802e6542daae4c
#
_cell.length_a   1.000
_cell.length_b   1.000
_cell.length_c   1.000
_cell.angle_alpha   90.00
_cell.angle_beta   90.00
_cell.angle_gamma   90.00
#
_symmetry.space_group_name_H-M   'P 1'
#
loop_
_entity.id
_entity.type
_entity.pdbx_description
1 polymer ?
#
loop_
_entity_poly.entity_id
_entity_poly.type
_entity_poly.pdbx_seq_one_letter_code
_entity_poly.pdbx_strand_id
1 'polypeptide(L)'
;MSLKDLNLKREYRSCIDDIAKKFYIPVLSEGNQYDRAVGFFSSSIFSQIYKGINSLIKNGGRVRIIASPNLSEKDIVAIREGYAKRDEIIKNSLLRELKKPINAYEEEQLNYMANLIADGYLDIRIAFVENDIGFGIYHEKVGIVHDSSDNIVVFTGSPNESATAIVDNYETMDVYVSWAEGSEKDRITDKLNAFEAIWNDIEPRIKTLEFKNVTDEFVKRYKTKSVNYHGYTEIDSGIEVKEKAFFRIPENIELHEYQIKAIDNWFTSQNCGIFDMATGTGKTYTALGALSSLSKALNDDLAVIIVVPYQHLVEQWVEDINNFNVEPIKAYSYSGNKWRKEFQEALNLYNRGIVKNFCVVATIATFISDDFQKIINEFTRNFCFVADEAHNFGAQKTRNILPLKARYRIGLSATIERYGDEDGTEALRKFFGKTSIRFTLKDAIINGFLTKYYYKPVINYLSQDEYDEYEELTKKVTKLGKSSHEEFENSDYLKMLLIKRARIIAGCKDKIKNIAQLMEEHKKENYMLVYCGTNKYESSITECESDIKQIELITKKISDIGLRVRKFTSFEDRNEREEIKAMFSTGFQIQVITAIKCLDEGVNIPNIRKAFILASSTNPKEYVQRRGRVLRKAPGKKFAEIFDFITLPRKLNEVKYIDSLTKKCDMTLIKKEIDRMREFAEAAENTNAIDNLIESVYKAYGIL
;
A
#
# COMPACT_ATOMS: atom_id res chain seq x y z
N MET A 1 -27.50 -23.98 35.81
CA MET A 1 -26.86 -25.24 35.44
C MET A 1 -25.46 -25.20 36.00
N SER A 2 -24.79 -26.31 36.17
CA SER A 2 -23.38 -26.37 36.59
C SER A 2 -22.51 -26.82 35.42
N LEU A 3 -21.20 -26.65 35.51
CA LEU A 3 -20.26 -27.14 34.49
C LEU A 3 -20.43 -28.63 34.22
N LYS A 4 -20.83 -29.38 35.23
CA LYS A 4 -21.06 -30.86 35.17
C LYS A 4 -22.26 -31.24 34.28
N ASP A 5 -23.22 -30.30 34.11
CA ASP A 5 -24.43 -30.54 33.32
C ASP A 5 -24.18 -30.33 31.80
N LEU A 6 -23.03 -29.80 31.45
CA LEU A 6 -22.62 -29.57 30.06
C LEU A 6 -22.16 -30.90 29.41
N ASN A 7 -22.60 -31.12 28.15
CA ASN A 7 -22.15 -32.27 27.36
C ASN A 7 -20.83 -31.90 26.65
N LEU A 8 -19.71 -31.93 27.38
CA LEU A 8 -18.40 -31.56 26.86
C LEU A 8 -17.72 -32.78 26.17
N LYS A 9 -17.10 -32.50 25.01
CA LYS A 9 -16.21 -33.45 24.36
C LYS A 9 -14.84 -33.45 25.05
N ARG A 10 -14.14 -34.58 24.98
CA ARG A 10 -12.74 -34.68 25.47
C ARG A 10 -11.74 -33.94 24.57
N GLU A 11 -12.08 -33.76 23.28
CA GLU A 11 -11.26 -33.09 22.29
C GLU A 11 -12.14 -32.23 21.37
N TYR A 12 -11.67 -31.02 21.07
CA TYR A 12 -12.26 -30.12 20.08
C TYR A 12 -11.22 -29.78 19.01
N ARG A 13 -11.68 -29.65 17.73
CA ARG A 13 -10.84 -29.34 16.57
C ARG A 13 -11.47 -28.17 15.81
N SER A 14 -10.72 -27.08 15.63
CA SER A 14 -11.24 -25.83 15.06
C SER A 14 -11.89 -25.98 13.68
N CYS A 15 -11.36 -26.84 12.82
CA CYS A 15 -11.93 -27.07 11.47
C CYS A 15 -13.21 -27.91 11.46
N ILE A 16 -13.58 -28.56 12.57
CA ILE A 16 -14.74 -29.45 12.71
C ILE A 16 -15.77 -28.87 13.67
N ASP A 17 -15.28 -28.24 14.73
CA ASP A 17 -16.07 -27.67 15.81
C ASP A 17 -15.96 -26.14 15.81
N ASP A 18 -17.08 -25.47 15.91
CA ASP A 18 -17.09 -24.04 16.32
C ASP A 18 -16.77 -23.98 17.81
N ILE A 19 -15.46 -23.89 18.13
CA ILE A 19 -14.95 -23.96 19.50
C ILE A 19 -15.53 -22.83 20.36
N ALA A 20 -15.74 -21.63 19.78
CA ALA A 20 -16.34 -20.53 20.52
C ALA A 20 -17.77 -20.86 20.97
N LYS A 21 -18.63 -21.33 20.06
CA LYS A 21 -20.04 -21.67 20.36
C LYS A 21 -20.24 -22.97 21.09
N LYS A 22 -19.44 -24.00 20.78
CA LYS A 22 -19.65 -25.34 21.34
C LYS A 22 -18.90 -25.57 22.65
N PHE A 23 -17.88 -24.75 22.95
CA PHE A 23 -17.07 -24.91 24.16
C PHE A 23 -16.99 -23.62 24.98
N TYR A 24 -16.33 -22.55 24.48
CA TYR A 24 -16.05 -21.37 25.31
C TYR A 24 -17.33 -20.71 25.87
N ILE A 25 -18.30 -20.42 25.01
CA ILE A 25 -19.52 -19.73 25.47
C ILE A 25 -20.28 -20.58 26.48
N PRO A 26 -20.59 -21.87 26.26
CA PRO A 26 -21.26 -22.69 27.27
C PRO A 26 -20.49 -22.81 28.59
N VAL A 27 -19.18 -23.09 28.53
CA VAL A 27 -18.36 -23.30 29.72
C VAL A 27 -18.23 -22.01 30.56
N LEU A 28 -17.97 -20.87 29.88
CA LEU A 28 -17.88 -19.58 30.56
C LEU A 28 -19.23 -19.11 31.13
N SER A 29 -20.32 -19.48 30.46
CA SER A 29 -21.68 -19.10 30.93
C SER A 29 -22.08 -19.75 32.26
N GLU A 30 -21.57 -20.95 32.54
CA GLU A 30 -21.81 -21.65 33.83
C GLU A 30 -20.67 -21.39 34.84
N GLY A 31 -19.55 -20.79 34.40
CA GLY A 31 -18.40 -20.48 35.23
C GLY A 31 -18.55 -19.23 36.09
N ASN A 32 -17.74 -19.15 37.15
CA ASN A 32 -17.55 -17.97 37.99
C ASN A 32 -16.09 -17.53 38.13
N GLN A 33 -15.13 -18.30 37.57
CA GLN A 33 -13.74 -17.92 37.46
C GLN A 33 -13.17 -18.51 36.15
N TYR A 34 -12.44 -17.66 35.43
CA TYR A 34 -11.73 -18.08 34.22
C TYR A 34 -10.26 -17.66 34.30
N ASP A 35 -9.38 -18.65 34.37
CA ASP A 35 -7.94 -18.49 34.44
C ASP A 35 -7.32 -18.96 33.12
N ARG A 36 -6.47 -18.12 32.53
CA ARG A 36 -5.90 -18.40 31.23
C ARG A 36 -4.40 -18.10 31.17
N ALA A 37 -3.62 -19.09 30.77
CA ALA A 37 -2.20 -18.94 30.41
C ALA A 37 -2.03 -19.07 28.91
N VAL A 38 -1.39 -18.06 28.24
CA VAL A 38 -1.22 -18.01 26.78
C VAL A 38 0.16 -17.46 26.41
N GLY A 39 0.70 -17.95 25.30
CA GLY A 39 1.94 -17.42 24.73
C GLY A 39 1.74 -16.07 24.06
N PHE A 40 0.58 -15.82 23.46
CA PHE A 40 0.22 -14.56 22.81
C PHE A 40 -1.25 -14.25 23.11
N PHE A 41 -1.53 -12.99 23.42
CA PHE A 41 -2.86 -12.50 23.77
C PHE A 41 -3.29 -11.39 22.81
N SER A 42 -4.53 -11.44 22.33
CA SER A 42 -5.14 -10.43 21.48
C SER A 42 -6.54 -10.08 21.97
N SER A 43 -6.89 -8.80 21.93
CA SER A 43 -8.25 -8.32 22.27
C SER A 43 -9.35 -8.93 21.39
N SER A 44 -8.99 -9.45 20.22
CA SER A 44 -9.94 -10.05 19.25
C SER A 44 -10.67 -11.30 19.78
N ILE A 45 -10.09 -12.02 20.76
CA ILE A 45 -10.74 -13.19 21.36
C ILE A 45 -12.03 -12.79 22.07
N PHE A 46 -12.04 -11.66 22.78
CA PHE A 46 -13.20 -11.22 23.55
C PHE A 46 -14.44 -11.04 22.68
N SER A 47 -14.29 -10.65 21.42
CA SER A 47 -15.42 -10.54 20.49
C SER A 47 -16.08 -11.87 20.18
N GLN A 48 -15.32 -12.96 20.22
CA GLN A 48 -15.84 -14.31 19.93
C GLN A 48 -16.54 -14.94 21.14
N ILE A 49 -16.05 -14.64 22.35
CA ILE A 49 -16.51 -15.28 23.59
C ILE A 49 -17.24 -14.30 24.54
N TYR A 50 -17.54 -13.06 24.12
CA TYR A 50 -18.12 -12.01 24.98
C TYR A 50 -19.41 -12.45 25.69
N LYS A 51 -20.27 -13.29 25.04
CA LYS A 51 -21.47 -13.82 25.65
C LYS A 51 -21.16 -14.68 26.88
N GLY A 52 -20.14 -15.53 26.78
CA GLY A 52 -19.66 -16.35 27.88
C GLY A 52 -19.05 -15.48 29.00
N ILE A 53 -18.22 -14.48 28.65
CA ILE A 53 -17.62 -13.56 29.61
C ILE A 53 -18.69 -12.73 30.35
N ASN A 54 -19.68 -12.18 29.64
CA ASN A 54 -20.79 -11.45 30.30
C ASN A 54 -21.59 -12.33 31.25
N SER A 55 -21.85 -13.61 30.89
CA SER A 55 -22.52 -14.54 31.77
C SER A 55 -21.69 -14.86 33.00
N LEU A 56 -20.37 -15.09 32.84
CA LEU A 56 -19.42 -15.30 33.92
C LEU A 56 -19.41 -14.12 34.90
N ILE A 57 -19.41 -12.88 34.40
CA ILE A 57 -19.49 -11.66 35.24
C ILE A 57 -20.84 -11.59 35.98
N LYS A 58 -21.95 -11.95 35.31
CA LYS A 58 -23.27 -12.02 35.97
C LYS A 58 -23.29 -13.02 37.14
N ASN A 59 -22.51 -14.11 37.00
CA ASN A 59 -22.33 -15.09 38.07
C ASN A 59 -21.39 -14.60 39.22
N GLY A 60 -20.97 -13.32 39.17
CA GLY A 60 -20.03 -12.72 40.12
C GLY A 60 -18.57 -13.08 39.86
N GLY A 61 -18.29 -13.57 38.66
CA GLY A 61 -16.99 -14.13 38.29
C GLY A 61 -15.95 -13.12 37.86
N ARG A 62 -14.72 -13.63 37.70
CA ARG A 62 -13.52 -12.87 37.29
C ARG A 62 -12.71 -13.64 36.28
N VAL A 63 -11.95 -12.89 35.48
CA VAL A 63 -11.01 -13.42 34.48
C VAL A 63 -9.58 -13.04 34.87
N ARG A 64 -8.66 -14.02 34.90
CA ARG A 64 -7.22 -13.82 35.10
C ARG A 64 -6.45 -14.31 33.90
N ILE A 65 -5.56 -13.52 33.35
CA ILE A 65 -4.75 -13.87 32.18
C ILE A 65 -3.27 -13.75 32.49
N ILE A 66 -2.50 -14.79 32.17
CA ILE A 66 -1.04 -14.76 32.10
C ILE A 66 -0.66 -14.76 30.63
N ALA A 67 0.06 -13.74 30.16
CA ALA A 67 0.50 -13.62 28.77
C ALA A 67 2.00 -13.36 28.66
N SER A 68 2.61 -13.76 27.55
CA SER A 68 4.02 -13.44 27.24
C SER A 68 4.11 -12.11 26.49
N PRO A 69 5.10 -11.25 26.78
CA PRO A 69 5.37 -10.05 25.98
C PRO A 69 6.05 -10.44 24.67
N ASN A 70 5.69 -9.79 23.57
CA ASN A 70 6.38 -9.94 22.28
C ASN A 70 7.57 -8.97 22.21
N LEU A 71 8.73 -9.44 22.67
CA LEU A 71 9.97 -8.67 22.68
C LEU A 71 10.71 -8.79 21.35
N SER A 72 11.06 -7.68 20.73
CA SER A 72 11.95 -7.68 19.58
C SER A 72 13.40 -7.96 19.99
N GLU A 73 14.25 -8.39 19.05
CA GLU A 73 15.69 -8.57 19.32
C GLU A 73 16.35 -7.32 19.93
N LYS A 74 15.95 -6.13 19.50
CA LYS A 74 16.41 -4.85 20.03
C LYS A 74 16.02 -4.65 21.50
N ASP A 75 14.80 -5.06 21.87
CA ASP A 75 14.33 -4.98 23.25
C ASP A 75 15.13 -5.92 24.16
N ILE A 76 15.44 -7.14 23.67
CA ILE A 76 16.24 -8.13 24.39
C ILE A 76 17.68 -7.62 24.61
N VAL A 77 18.28 -7.01 23.57
CA VAL A 77 19.62 -6.42 23.67
C VAL A 77 19.61 -5.25 24.66
N ALA A 78 18.64 -4.33 24.57
CA ALA A 78 18.53 -3.18 25.46
C ALA A 78 18.33 -3.58 26.94
N ILE A 79 17.57 -4.65 27.20
CA ILE A 79 17.43 -5.24 28.54
C ILE A 79 18.78 -5.79 29.04
N ARG A 80 19.55 -6.50 28.19
CA ARG A 80 20.84 -7.07 28.54
C ARG A 80 21.89 -6.01 28.86
N GLU A 81 21.89 -4.92 28.08
CA GLU A 81 22.88 -3.85 28.19
C GLU A 81 22.52 -2.83 29.28
N GLY A 82 21.35 -2.95 29.91
CA GLY A 82 20.93 -2.07 31.00
C GLY A 82 20.63 -0.62 30.62
N TYR A 83 20.42 -0.36 29.32
CA TYR A 83 20.19 1.00 28.78
C TYR A 83 18.85 1.63 29.18
N ALA A 84 17.90 0.83 29.65
CA ALA A 84 16.64 1.34 30.20
C ALA A 84 16.12 0.42 31.30
N LYS A 85 15.26 0.95 32.17
CA LYS A 85 14.58 0.13 33.17
C LYS A 85 13.79 -0.97 32.45
N ARG A 86 14.02 -2.22 32.82
CA ARG A 86 13.39 -3.44 32.29
C ARG A 86 11.88 -3.30 32.13
N ASP A 87 11.20 -2.81 33.17
CA ASP A 87 9.75 -2.62 33.16
C ASP A 87 9.27 -1.63 32.09
N GLU A 88 10.10 -0.64 31.77
CA GLU A 88 9.77 0.37 30.74
C GLU A 88 9.89 -0.20 29.33
N ILE A 89 10.82 -1.10 29.08
CA ILE A 89 10.98 -1.77 27.79
C ILE A 89 9.82 -2.75 27.56
N ILE A 90 9.45 -3.53 28.59
CA ILE A 90 8.31 -4.43 28.54
C ILE A 90 7.02 -3.64 28.34
N LYS A 91 6.82 -2.53 29.06
CA LYS A 91 5.71 -1.59 28.89
C LYS A 91 5.62 -1.09 27.42
N ASN A 92 6.72 -0.61 26.88
CA ASN A 92 6.76 -0.09 25.51
C ASN A 92 6.53 -1.17 24.45
N SER A 93 6.97 -2.41 24.69
CA SER A 93 6.67 -3.56 23.83
C SER A 93 5.17 -3.85 23.79
N LEU A 94 4.53 -3.89 24.95
CA LEU A 94 3.09 -4.12 25.06
C LEU A 94 2.26 -2.99 24.44
N LEU A 95 2.64 -1.74 24.67
CA LEU A 95 1.97 -0.57 24.06
C LEU A 95 2.14 -0.51 22.52
N ARG A 96 3.24 -1.08 21.97
CA ARG A 96 3.42 -1.21 20.52
C ARG A 96 2.47 -2.24 19.90
N GLU A 97 2.14 -3.30 20.62
CA GLU A 97 1.16 -4.29 20.16
C GLU A 97 -0.27 -3.75 20.19
N LEU A 98 -0.57 -2.85 21.14
CA LEU A 98 -1.82 -2.12 21.26
C LEU A 98 -1.83 -0.95 20.24
N LYS A 99 -1.82 -1.26 18.96
CA LYS A 99 -1.89 -0.29 17.84
C LYS A 99 -3.17 0.56 17.97
N LYS A 100 -3.16 1.75 17.35
CA LYS A 100 -4.43 2.48 17.16
C LYS A 100 -5.42 1.54 16.46
N PRO A 101 -6.68 1.47 16.95
CA PRO A 101 -7.67 0.63 16.31
C PRO A 101 -7.77 0.99 14.83
N ILE A 102 -7.70 -0.01 13.97
CA ILE A 102 -7.71 0.16 12.51
C ILE A 102 -9.15 0.42 12.04
N ASN A 103 -10.12 0.00 12.84
CA ASN A 103 -11.55 0.12 12.52
C ASN A 103 -12.41 0.22 13.79
N ALA A 104 -13.69 0.60 13.61
CA ALA A 104 -14.66 0.75 14.70
C ALA A 104 -14.88 -0.55 15.52
N TYR A 105 -14.70 -1.72 14.91
CA TYR A 105 -14.84 -3.01 15.57
C TYR A 105 -13.69 -3.29 16.54
N GLU A 106 -12.45 -3.02 16.15
CA GLU A 106 -11.29 -3.10 17.06
C GLU A 106 -11.38 -2.07 18.18
N GLU A 107 -11.89 -0.86 17.88
CA GLU A 107 -12.13 0.17 18.89
C GLU A 107 -13.14 -0.31 19.92
N GLU A 108 -14.20 -0.97 19.52
CA GLU A 108 -15.23 -1.52 20.42
C GLU A 108 -14.68 -2.68 21.25
N GLN A 109 -13.84 -3.55 20.69
CA GLN A 109 -13.15 -4.62 21.39
C GLN A 109 -12.19 -4.08 22.46
N LEU A 110 -11.39 -3.08 22.10
CA LEU A 110 -10.48 -2.43 23.04
C LEU A 110 -11.24 -1.68 24.13
N ASN A 111 -12.35 -1.02 23.80
CA ASN A 111 -13.23 -0.40 24.77
C ASN A 111 -13.85 -1.43 25.73
N TYR A 112 -14.32 -2.57 25.22
CA TYR A 112 -14.86 -3.66 26.05
C TYR A 112 -13.81 -4.18 27.04
N MET A 113 -12.61 -4.50 26.54
CA MET A 113 -11.50 -4.95 27.36
C MET A 113 -11.08 -3.89 28.41
N ALA A 114 -11.01 -2.61 28.02
CA ALA A 114 -10.68 -1.51 28.94
C ALA A 114 -11.71 -1.34 30.06
N ASN A 115 -13.00 -1.57 29.78
CA ASN A 115 -14.04 -1.58 30.79
C ASN A 115 -13.88 -2.78 31.76
N LEU A 116 -13.65 -4.00 31.23
CA LEU A 116 -13.42 -5.19 32.07
C LEU A 116 -12.26 -4.99 33.04
N ILE A 117 -11.18 -4.37 32.61
CA ILE A 117 -10.02 -4.06 33.45
C ILE A 117 -10.37 -2.99 34.47
N ALA A 118 -10.98 -1.87 34.07
CA ALA A 118 -11.32 -0.76 34.95
C ALA A 118 -12.34 -1.13 36.02
N ASP A 119 -13.25 -2.03 35.70
CA ASP A 119 -14.31 -2.49 36.61
C ASP A 119 -13.85 -3.71 37.47
N GLY A 120 -12.59 -4.16 37.30
CA GLY A 120 -11.96 -5.21 38.10
C GLY A 120 -12.40 -6.63 37.77
N TYR A 121 -13.03 -6.85 36.61
CA TYR A 121 -13.43 -8.18 36.12
C TYR A 121 -12.33 -8.90 35.36
N LEU A 122 -11.32 -8.19 34.84
CA LEU A 122 -10.18 -8.73 34.12
C LEU A 122 -8.88 -8.25 34.76
N ASP A 123 -8.04 -9.20 35.16
CA ASP A 123 -6.67 -8.97 35.62
C ASP A 123 -5.66 -9.64 34.67
N ILE A 124 -4.60 -8.95 34.30
CA ILE A 124 -3.60 -9.43 33.35
C ILE A 124 -2.22 -9.33 33.98
N ARG A 125 -1.46 -10.45 33.94
CA ARG A 125 -0.05 -10.50 34.33
C ARG A 125 0.83 -10.93 33.17
N ILE A 126 2.05 -10.42 33.15
CA ILE A 126 3.01 -10.72 32.10
C ILE A 126 4.07 -11.64 32.63
N ALA A 127 4.21 -12.82 32.02
CA ALA A 127 5.20 -13.84 32.37
C ALA A 127 6.27 -13.99 31.30
N PHE A 128 7.51 -14.21 31.73
CA PHE A 128 8.65 -14.51 30.88
C PHE A 128 9.64 -15.43 31.62
N VAL A 129 10.46 -16.17 30.85
CA VAL A 129 11.43 -17.11 31.41
C VAL A 129 12.74 -16.37 31.65
N GLU A 130 13.29 -16.44 32.87
CA GLU A 130 14.63 -15.95 33.20
C GLU A 130 15.66 -17.09 33.04
N ASN A 131 16.64 -16.89 32.16
CA ASN A 131 17.77 -17.78 31.95
C ASN A 131 19.08 -17.07 32.22
N ASP A 132 20.15 -17.80 32.59
CA ASP A 132 21.50 -17.25 32.83
C ASP A 132 22.06 -16.50 31.59
N ILE A 133 21.51 -16.71 30.40
CA ILE A 133 21.95 -16.14 29.12
C ILE A 133 20.96 -15.06 28.60
N GLY A 134 19.80 -14.84 29.23
CA GLY A 134 18.76 -13.88 28.82
C GLY A 134 17.33 -14.31 29.12
N PHE A 135 16.37 -13.77 28.39
CA PHE A 135 14.94 -14.04 28.56
C PHE A 135 14.43 -15.00 27.50
N GLY A 136 13.66 -15.99 27.94
CA GLY A 136 12.90 -16.89 27.07
C GLY A 136 11.43 -16.48 27.00
N ILE A 137 10.76 -16.94 25.94
CA ILE A 137 9.31 -16.74 25.75
C ILE A 137 8.55 -17.71 26.69
N TYR A 138 7.59 -17.19 27.44
CA TYR A 138 6.61 -18.02 28.10
C TYR A 138 5.56 -18.46 27.08
N HIS A 139 5.37 -19.77 26.88
CA HIS A 139 4.54 -20.29 25.80
C HIS A 139 3.63 -21.44 26.26
N GLU A 140 2.99 -21.32 27.41
CA GLU A 140 1.98 -22.27 27.87
C GLU A 140 0.61 -21.93 27.29
N LYS A 141 -0.28 -22.90 27.15
CA LYS A 141 -1.64 -22.73 26.64
C LYS A 141 -2.59 -23.60 27.46
N VAL A 142 -3.01 -23.04 28.58
CA VAL A 142 -3.91 -23.68 29.55
C VAL A 142 -5.06 -22.75 29.87
N GLY A 143 -6.27 -23.26 29.89
CA GLY A 143 -7.43 -22.56 30.42
C GLY A 143 -8.10 -23.37 31.51
N ILE A 144 -8.58 -22.71 32.55
CA ILE A 144 -9.21 -23.30 33.72
C ILE A 144 -10.48 -22.52 34.03
N VAL A 145 -11.61 -23.21 34.12
CA VAL A 145 -12.88 -22.60 34.47
C VAL A 145 -13.45 -23.29 35.70
N HIS A 146 -13.84 -22.50 36.70
CA HIS A 146 -14.51 -22.97 37.92
C HIS A 146 -15.97 -22.56 37.90
N ASP A 147 -16.84 -23.34 38.52
CA ASP A 147 -18.19 -22.95 38.86
C ASP A 147 -18.41 -22.81 40.40
N SER A 148 -19.59 -22.38 40.77
CA SER A 148 -19.99 -22.19 42.20
C SER A 148 -20.18 -23.49 42.95
N SER A 149 -20.10 -24.66 42.27
CA SER A 149 -20.27 -26.01 42.85
C SER A 149 -18.95 -26.77 42.91
N ASP A 150 -17.81 -26.08 42.85
CA ASP A 150 -16.46 -26.63 42.85
C ASP A 150 -16.17 -27.58 41.66
N ASN A 151 -16.96 -27.54 40.60
CA ASN A 151 -16.61 -28.24 39.39
C ASN A 151 -15.57 -27.42 38.60
N ILE A 152 -14.62 -28.14 38.00
CA ILE A 152 -13.49 -27.56 37.26
C ILE A 152 -13.41 -28.17 35.88
N VAL A 153 -13.28 -27.31 34.89
CA VAL A 153 -12.94 -27.68 33.52
C VAL A 153 -11.57 -27.11 33.20
N VAL A 154 -10.61 -27.96 32.85
CA VAL A 154 -9.28 -27.58 32.37
C VAL A 154 -9.20 -27.93 30.90
N PHE A 155 -8.63 -27.07 30.11
CA PHE A 155 -8.34 -27.34 28.72
C PHE A 155 -6.93 -26.90 28.33
N THR A 156 -6.30 -27.72 27.48
CA THR A 156 -4.95 -27.47 26.96
C THR A 156 -4.94 -27.68 25.46
N GLY A 157 -4.06 -26.99 24.76
CA GLY A 157 -3.97 -27.19 23.31
C GLY A 157 -3.22 -26.08 22.59
N SER A 158 -3.24 -26.13 21.27
CA SER A 158 -2.53 -25.20 20.42
C SER A 158 -3.16 -23.79 20.33
N PRO A 159 -4.47 -23.54 20.59
CA PRO A 159 -5.05 -22.22 20.35
C PRO A 159 -4.42 -21.12 21.22
N ASN A 160 -3.89 -20.06 20.57
CA ASN A 160 -3.63 -18.80 21.24
C ASN A 160 -4.95 -18.03 21.45
N GLU A 161 -4.97 -17.09 22.38
CA GLU A 161 -6.11 -16.19 22.58
C GLU A 161 -6.15 -15.13 21.45
N SER A 162 -6.51 -15.58 20.24
CA SER A 162 -6.78 -14.72 19.08
C SER A 162 -7.96 -15.26 18.29
N ALA A 163 -8.72 -14.38 17.63
CA ALA A 163 -9.84 -14.79 16.78
C ALA A 163 -9.38 -15.72 15.64
N THR A 164 -8.20 -15.47 15.07
CA THR A 164 -7.61 -16.31 14.01
C THR A 164 -7.24 -17.70 14.49
N ALA A 165 -6.79 -17.87 15.74
CA ALA A 165 -6.45 -19.18 16.28
C ALA A 165 -7.70 -20.05 16.48
N ILE A 166 -8.82 -19.46 16.85
CA ILE A 166 -10.08 -20.22 17.12
C ILE A 166 -10.85 -20.51 15.85
N VAL A 167 -10.78 -19.64 14.84
CA VAL A 167 -11.62 -19.72 13.64
C VAL A 167 -10.84 -20.20 12.40
N ASP A 168 -9.59 -19.75 12.22
CA ASP A 168 -8.87 -19.88 10.95
C ASP A 168 -7.76 -20.92 10.92
N ASN A 169 -7.18 -21.31 12.09
CA ASN A 169 -6.11 -22.30 12.14
C ASN A 169 -6.65 -23.69 12.50
N TYR A 170 -5.98 -24.75 12.00
CA TYR A 170 -6.22 -26.10 12.53
C TYR A 170 -5.57 -26.22 13.91
N GLU A 171 -6.41 -26.15 14.94
CA GLU A 171 -6.02 -26.20 16.32
C GLU A 171 -6.74 -27.35 17.01
N THR A 172 -6.06 -28.02 17.92
CA THR A 172 -6.64 -29.07 18.77
C THR A 172 -6.64 -28.63 20.21
N MET A 173 -7.67 -28.96 20.93
CA MET A 173 -7.85 -28.63 22.33
C MET A 173 -8.36 -29.83 23.09
N ASP A 174 -7.59 -30.32 24.08
CA ASP A 174 -7.96 -31.37 24.99
C ASP A 174 -8.67 -30.80 26.22
N VAL A 175 -9.71 -31.48 26.68
CA VAL A 175 -10.55 -31.05 27.79
C VAL A 175 -10.56 -32.09 28.88
N TYR A 176 -10.30 -31.67 30.10
CA TYR A 176 -10.31 -32.48 31.34
C TYR A 176 -11.35 -31.91 32.30
N VAL A 177 -12.08 -32.77 33.01
CA VAL A 177 -13.15 -32.37 33.90
C VAL A 177 -12.99 -33.00 35.29
N SER A 178 -13.23 -32.22 36.37
CA SER A 178 -12.97 -32.65 37.76
C SER A 178 -13.85 -33.77 38.24
N TRP A 179 -14.96 -34.04 37.58
CA TRP A 179 -15.89 -35.14 37.88
C TRP A 179 -15.58 -36.43 37.10
N ALA A 180 -14.50 -36.48 36.33
CA ALA A 180 -14.03 -37.71 35.73
C ALA A 180 -13.23 -38.55 36.76
N GLU A 181 -13.23 -39.85 36.56
CA GLU A 181 -12.48 -40.77 37.40
C GLU A 181 -11.05 -41.00 36.84
N GLY A 182 -10.11 -41.32 37.74
CA GLY A 182 -8.74 -41.70 37.37
C GLY A 182 -7.77 -40.53 37.24
N SER A 183 -6.79 -40.62 36.33
CA SER A 183 -5.66 -39.69 36.19
C SER A 183 -6.00 -38.27 35.72
N GLU A 184 -7.25 -38.02 35.34
CA GLU A 184 -7.69 -36.67 34.92
C GLU A 184 -7.68 -35.73 36.13
N LYS A 185 -8.05 -36.19 37.31
CA LYS A 185 -8.09 -35.42 38.54
C LYS A 185 -6.70 -34.93 38.97
N ASP A 186 -5.69 -35.77 38.83
CA ASP A 186 -4.31 -35.43 39.16
C ASP A 186 -3.79 -34.38 38.20
N ARG A 187 -4.07 -34.50 36.88
CA ARG A 187 -3.72 -33.49 35.87
C ARG A 187 -4.36 -32.15 36.13
N ILE A 188 -5.61 -32.11 36.56
CA ILE A 188 -6.31 -30.85 36.90
C ILE A 188 -5.59 -30.21 38.08
N THR A 189 -5.28 -30.97 39.12
CA THR A 189 -4.56 -30.48 40.29
C THR A 189 -3.20 -29.92 39.95
N ASP A 190 -2.43 -30.61 39.09
CA ASP A 190 -1.13 -30.12 38.61
C ASP A 190 -1.24 -28.80 37.84
N LYS A 191 -2.24 -28.67 36.95
CA LYS A 191 -2.46 -27.45 36.18
C LYS A 191 -2.92 -26.26 37.02
N LEU A 192 -3.76 -26.52 38.01
CA LEU A 192 -4.17 -25.50 39.01
C LEU A 192 -2.95 -24.99 39.79
N ASN A 193 -2.15 -25.91 40.35
CA ASN A 193 -0.97 -25.58 41.12
C ASN A 193 0.04 -24.77 40.28
N ALA A 194 0.28 -25.20 39.04
CA ALA A 194 1.19 -24.52 38.13
C ALA A 194 0.70 -23.11 37.79
N PHE A 195 -0.59 -22.95 37.48
CA PHE A 195 -1.15 -21.60 37.20
C PHE A 195 -1.01 -20.67 38.41
N GLU A 196 -1.36 -21.15 39.62
CA GLU A 196 -1.25 -20.34 40.86
C GLU A 196 0.21 -20.01 41.21
N ALA A 197 1.15 -20.94 40.96
CA ALA A 197 2.57 -20.69 41.19
C ALA A 197 3.10 -19.58 40.26
N ILE A 198 2.73 -19.60 38.98
CA ILE A 198 3.11 -18.58 38.01
C ILE A 198 2.40 -17.26 38.32
N TRP A 199 1.09 -17.29 38.61
CA TRP A 199 0.32 -16.10 38.97
C TRP A 199 0.93 -15.36 40.15
N ASN A 200 1.37 -16.09 41.17
CA ASN A 200 1.94 -15.49 42.40
C ASN A 200 3.45 -15.26 42.35
N ASP A 201 4.09 -15.39 41.16
CA ASP A 201 5.55 -15.20 40.96
C ASP A 201 6.40 -16.16 41.85
N ILE A 202 5.93 -17.41 42.03
CA ILE A 202 6.59 -18.42 42.84
C ILE A 202 7.27 -19.52 41.97
N GLU A 203 6.86 -19.65 40.70
CA GLU A 203 7.37 -20.65 39.79
C GLU A 203 8.86 -20.43 39.49
N PRO A 204 9.77 -21.42 39.69
CA PRO A 204 11.18 -21.23 39.45
C PRO A 204 11.49 -20.86 37.98
N ARG A 205 12.35 -19.88 37.78
CA ARG A 205 12.77 -19.34 36.46
C ARG A 205 11.66 -18.64 35.63
N ILE A 206 10.45 -18.55 36.12
CA ILE A 206 9.41 -17.75 35.51
C ILE A 206 9.22 -16.51 36.37
N LYS A 207 9.35 -15.34 35.74
CA LYS A 207 9.07 -14.05 36.37
C LYS A 207 7.76 -13.51 35.91
N THR A 208 6.91 -13.15 36.85
CA THR A 208 5.58 -12.59 36.57
C THR A 208 5.49 -11.15 37.07
N LEU A 209 5.03 -10.24 36.22
CA LEU A 209 4.86 -8.82 36.53
C LEU A 209 3.39 -8.44 36.48
N GLU A 210 2.97 -7.62 37.45
CA GLU A 210 1.66 -7.00 37.41
C GLU A 210 1.60 -5.92 36.31
N PHE A 211 0.52 -5.91 35.58
CA PHE A 211 0.30 -5.04 34.43
C PHE A 211 -0.15 -3.60 34.82
N LYS A 212 -0.15 -3.26 36.09
CA LYS A 212 -0.81 -2.08 36.66
C LYS A 212 -0.47 -0.74 35.98
N ASN A 213 0.82 -0.49 35.70
CA ASN A 213 1.25 0.75 35.03
C ASN A 213 0.84 0.85 33.56
N VAL A 214 0.56 -0.28 32.91
CA VAL A 214 0.10 -0.33 31.51
C VAL A 214 -1.43 -0.33 31.46
N THR A 215 -2.09 -0.95 32.42
CA THR A 215 -3.54 -0.96 32.54
C THR A 215 -4.11 0.45 32.71
N ASP A 216 -3.50 1.29 33.53
CA ASP A 216 -3.96 2.67 33.73
C ASP A 216 -3.88 3.49 32.42
N GLU A 217 -2.79 3.33 31.66
CA GLU A 217 -2.62 4.01 30.37
C GLU A 217 -3.55 3.41 29.29
N PHE A 218 -3.75 2.10 29.31
CA PHE A 218 -4.66 1.39 28.43
C PHE A 218 -6.10 1.79 28.66
N VAL A 219 -6.55 1.79 29.91
CA VAL A 219 -7.89 2.22 30.31
C VAL A 219 -8.13 3.68 29.92
N LYS A 220 -7.17 4.57 30.23
CA LYS A 220 -7.26 6.00 29.87
C LYS A 220 -7.38 6.20 28.34
N ARG A 221 -6.75 5.34 27.55
CA ARG A 221 -6.72 5.46 26.10
C ARG A 221 -7.95 4.87 25.41
N TYR A 222 -8.47 3.74 25.89
CA TYR A 222 -9.47 2.94 25.18
C TYR A 222 -10.83 2.85 25.87
N LYS A 223 -10.98 3.21 27.14
CA LYS A 223 -12.31 3.29 27.78
C LYS A 223 -13.04 4.55 27.33
N THR A 224 -13.68 4.47 26.17
CA THR A 224 -14.39 5.60 25.54
C THR A 224 -15.87 5.65 25.93
N LYS A 225 -16.48 4.49 26.22
CA LYS A 225 -17.89 4.33 26.62
C LYS A 225 -18.00 3.30 27.74
N SER A 226 -18.95 3.49 28.67
CA SER A 226 -19.26 2.48 29.68
C SER A 226 -19.99 1.28 29.06
N VAL A 227 -19.70 0.08 29.55
CA VAL A 227 -20.34 -1.17 29.12
C VAL A 227 -21.29 -1.65 30.22
N ASN A 228 -22.52 -2.02 29.86
CA ASN A 228 -23.48 -2.59 30.80
C ASN A 228 -23.50 -4.13 30.66
N TYR A 229 -22.78 -4.83 31.53
CA TYR A 229 -22.68 -6.30 31.51
C TYR A 229 -23.99 -7.01 31.88
N HIS A 230 -24.91 -6.33 32.58
CA HIS A 230 -26.16 -6.90 33.08
C HIS A 230 -27.36 -6.68 32.14
N GLY A 231 -27.30 -5.69 31.26
CA GLY A 231 -28.37 -5.30 30.33
C GLY A 231 -28.46 -6.13 29.03
N TYR A 232 -27.53 -6.99 28.82
CA TYR A 232 -27.50 -7.88 27.65
C TYR A 232 -28.23 -9.22 27.90
N THR A 233 -29.50 -9.14 28.31
CA THR A 233 -30.48 -10.20 28.05
C THR A 233 -30.92 -10.00 26.60
N GLU A 234 -30.44 -10.77 25.66
CA GLU A 234 -30.51 -10.48 24.25
C GLU A 234 -29.81 -9.12 23.96
N ILE A 235 -28.53 -9.13 23.61
CA ILE A 235 -28.25 -8.46 22.39
C ILE A 235 -29.20 -9.17 21.44
N ASP A 236 -30.40 -8.63 21.43
CA ASP A 236 -31.29 -8.80 20.32
C ASP A 236 -30.37 -8.97 19.11
N SER A 237 -30.61 -9.94 18.31
CA SER A 237 -30.13 -10.01 16.95
C SER A 237 -30.38 -8.69 16.19
N GLY A 238 -30.54 -7.61 16.84
CA GLY A 238 -30.60 -6.20 16.56
C GLY A 238 -29.28 -5.41 16.72
N ILE A 239 -28.14 -5.94 17.29
CA ILE A 239 -26.97 -5.91 16.47
C ILE A 239 -27.23 -7.09 15.49
N GLU A 240 -28.08 -6.83 14.55
CA GLU A 240 -27.62 -7.06 13.19
C GLU A 240 -26.12 -6.93 13.31
N VAL A 241 -25.34 -8.05 13.23
CA VAL A 241 -24.09 -8.06 12.51
C VAL A 241 -24.58 -7.41 11.22
N LYS A 242 -24.56 -6.08 11.19
CA LYS A 242 -24.72 -5.34 9.94
C LYS A 242 -23.56 -5.89 9.23
N GLU A 243 -23.85 -6.90 8.39
CA GLU A 243 -22.85 -7.52 7.51
C GLU A 243 -22.06 -6.33 7.05
N LYS A 244 -20.82 -6.23 7.51
CA LYS A 244 -20.06 -4.97 7.43
C LYS A 244 -20.15 -4.60 5.96
N ALA A 245 -20.97 -3.59 5.66
CA ALA A 245 -21.37 -3.31 4.30
C ALA A 245 -20.11 -3.25 3.44
N PHE A 246 -19.95 -4.16 2.51
CA PHE A 246 -18.76 -4.30 1.69
C PHE A 246 -18.69 -3.16 0.69
N PHE A 247 -17.60 -2.45 0.63
CA PHE A 247 -17.41 -1.20 -0.12
C PHE A 247 -18.56 -0.20 0.08
N ARG A 248 -18.34 0.79 0.95
CA ARG A 248 -19.26 1.93 1.13
C ARG A 248 -18.46 3.22 1.03
N ILE A 249 -19.01 4.18 0.32
CA ILE A 249 -18.46 5.54 0.28
C ILE A 249 -18.57 6.13 1.68
N PRO A 250 -17.46 6.55 2.32
CA PRO A 250 -17.49 7.19 3.63
C PRO A 250 -18.31 8.49 3.61
N GLU A 251 -18.96 8.82 4.72
CA GLU A 251 -19.80 10.03 4.83
C GLU A 251 -19.04 11.34 4.58
N ASN A 252 -17.74 11.35 4.86
CA ASN A 252 -16.84 12.50 4.65
C ASN A 252 -16.27 12.59 3.23
N ILE A 253 -16.66 11.69 2.31
CA ILE A 253 -16.19 11.66 0.93
C ILE A 253 -17.37 11.92 -0.01
N GLU A 254 -17.27 13.01 -0.75
CA GLU A 254 -18.20 13.34 -1.82
C GLU A 254 -17.52 13.15 -3.18
N LEU A 255 -18.14 12.33 -4.04
CA LEU A 255 -17.66 12.13 -5.40
C LEU A 255 -18.05 13.32 -6.27
N HIS A 256 -17.12 13.77 -7.09
CA HIS A 256 -17.36 14.84 -8.05
C HIS A 256 -18.28 14.39 -9.19
N GLU A 257 -18.98 15.31 -9.83
CA GLU A 257 -19.92 15.02 -10.93
C GLU A 257 -19.30 14.18 -12.04
N TYR A 258 -18.05 14.47 -12.45
CA TYR A 258 -17.38 13.67 -13.48
C TYR A 258 -17.08 12.24 -13.02
N GLN A 259 -16.84 12.00 -11.73
CA GLN A 259 -16.65 10.67 -11.18
C GLN A 259 -17.98 9.89 -11.16
N ILE A 260 -19.05 10.53 -10.76
CA ILE A 260 -20.41 9.94 -10.81
C ILE A 260 -20.75 9.59 -12.25
N LYS A 261 -20.54 10.50 -13.21
CA LYS A 261 -20.74 10.23 -14.64
C LYS A 261 -19.90 9.08 -15.17
N ALA A 262 -18.67 8.94 -14.72
CA ALA A 262 -17.80 7.81 -15.07
C ALA A 262 -18.39 6.48 -14.58
N ILE A 263 -18.90 6.46 -13.37
CA ILE A 263 -19.54 5.30 -12.74
C ILE A 263 -20.83 4.93 -13.48
N ASP A 264 -21.70 5.89 -13.79
CA ASP A 264 -22.94 5.68 -14.52
C ASP A 264 -22.69 5.11 -15.92
N ASN A 265 -21.71 5.66 -16.64
CA ASN A 265 -21.30 5.16 -17.95
C ASN A 265 -20.76 3.74 -17.87
N TRP A 266 -20.02 3.40 -16.81
CA TRP A 266 -19.51 2.06 -16.58
C TRP A 266 -20.65 1.06 -16.30
N PHE A 267 -21.65 1.45 -15.52
CA PHE A 267 -22.86 0.62 -15.29
C PHE A 267 -23.61 0.36 -16.60
N THR A 268 -23.81 1.38 -17.43
CA THR A 268 -24.49 1.21 -18.74
C THR A 268 -23.68 0.37 -19.73
N SER A 269 -22.38 0.25 -19.53
CA SER A 269 -21.45 -0.56 -20.32
C SER A 269 -21.28 -1.99 -19.75
N GLN A 270 -22.31 -2.55 -19.11
CA GLN A 270 -22.31 -3.89 -18.52
C GLN A 270 -21.22 -4.09 -17.45
N ASN A 271 -20.86 -3.04 -16.74
CA ASN A 271 -19.82 -3.01 -15.71
C ASN A 271 -18.42 -3.42 -16.23
N CYS A 272 -18.14 -3.07 -17.47
CA CYS A 272 -16.83 -3.20 -18.09
C CYS A 272 -16.44 -1.84 -18.70
N GLY A 273 -15.30 -1.28 -18.31
CA GLY A 273 -14.90 0.03 -18.82
C GLY A 273 -13.51 0.51 -18.40
N ILE A 274 -13.04 1.52 -19.11
CA ILE A 274 -11.78 2.19 -18.87
C ILE A 274 -12.07 3.59 -18.31
N PHE A 275 -11.46 3.93 -17.18
CA PHE A 275 -11.43 5.27 -16.64
C PHE A 275 -10.11 5.93 -17.06
N ASP A 276 -10.16 6.63 -18.19
CA ASP A 276 -9.02 7.37 -18.77
C ASP A 276 -8.99 8.76 -18.14
N MET A 277 -8.29 8.88 -17.01
CA MET A 277 -8.32 10.08 -16.17
C MET A 277 -6.89 10.51 -15.83
N ALA A 278 -6.61 11.81 -15.89
CA ALA A 278 -5.31 12.37 -15.55
C ALA A 278 -4.87 12.03 -14.12
N THR A 279 -3.56 11.99 -13.89
CA THR A 279 -3.00 11.77 -12.56
C THR A 279 -3.42 12.89 -11.60
N GLY A 280 -3.85 12.54 -10.39
CA GLY A 280 -4.30 13.51 -9.38
C GLY A 280 -5.78 13.91 -9.47
N THR A 281 -6.57 13.28 -10.34
CA THR A 281 -8.01 13.52 -10.48
C THR A 281 -8.88 12.49 -9.75
N GLY A 282 -8.31 11.69 -8.85
CA GLY A 282 -9.08 10.77 -8.02
C GLY A 282 -9.51 9.46 -8.71
N LYS A 283 -8.69 8.92 -9.63
CA LYS A 283 -8.93 7.61 -10.27
C LYS A 283 -9.30 6.50 -9.26
N THR A 284 -8.50 6.36 -8.19
CA THR A 284 -8.73 5.39 -7.12
C THR A 284 -10.11 5.56 -6.50
N TYR A 285 -10.47 6.78 -6.14
CA TYR A 285 -11.79 7.07 -5.53
C TYR A 285 -12.95 6.85 -6.51
N THR A 286 -12.75 7.08 -7.81
CA THR A 286 -13.74 6.77 -8.84
C THR A 286 -13.96 5.24 -8.92
N ALA A 287 -12.87 4.46 -8.89
CA ALA A 287 -12.97 3.00 -8.88
C ALA A 287 -13.64 2.48 -7.60
N LEU A 288 -13.25 2.99 -6.43
CA LEU A 288 -13.86 2.61 -5.15
C LEU A 288 -15.34 3.02 -5.08
N GLY A 289 -15.72 4.15 -5.67
CA GLY A 289 -17.11 4.56 -5.84
C GLY A 289 -17.89 3.61 -6.74
N ALA A 290 -17.30 3.15 -7.86
CA ALA A 290 -17.89 2.14 -8.74
C ALA A 290 -18.06 0.81 -8.02
N LEU A 291 -17.04 0.36 -7.25
CA LEU A 291 -17.13 -0.85 -6.43
C LEU A 291 -18.19 -0.73 -5.33
N SER A 292 -18.35 0.44 -4.70
CA SER A 292 -19.38 0.69 -3.70
C SER A 292 -20.78 0.58 -4.30
N SER A 293 -20.99 1.15 -5.50
CA SER A 293 -22.25 1.09 -6.20
C SER A 293 -22.56 -0.35 -6.67
N LEU A 294 -21.55 -1.08 -7.16
CA LEU A 294 -21.68 -2.48 -7.56
C LEU A 294 -21.97 -3.38 -6.35
N SER A 295 -21.27 -3.19 -5.24
CA SER A 295 -21.49 -3.93 -3.99
C SER A 295 -22.92 -3.78 -3.51
N LYS A 296 -23.47 -2.55 -3.50
CA LYS A 296 -24.89 -2.31 -3.18
C LYS A 296 -25.83 -3.03 -4.13
N ALA A 297 -25.59 -2.96 -5.44
CA ALA A 297 -26.42 -3.60 -6.46
C ALA A 297 -26.44 -5.12 -6.35
N LEU A 298 -25.37 -5.73 -5.83
CA LEU A 298 -25.23 -7.17 -5.64
C LEU A 298 -25.51 -7.64 -4.21
N ASN A 299 -26.05 -6.80 -3.33
CA ASN A 299 -26.25 -7.10 -1.91
C ASN A 299 -25.00 -7.63 -1.22
N ASP A 300 -23.86 -6.99 -1.54
CA ASP A 300 -22.53 -7.31 -1.03
C ASP A 300 -21.99 -8.70 -1.44
N ASP A 301 -22.61 -9.36 -2.44
CA ASP A 301 -22.11 -10.60 -3.01
C ASP A 301 -21.09 -10.34 -4.13
N LEU A 302 -19.86 -10.00 -3.74
CA LEU A 302 -18.83 -9.52 -4.66
C LEU A 302 -17.43 -9.85 -4.18
N ALA A 303 -16.67 -10.58 -4.95
CA ALA A 303 -15.21 -10.68 -4.80
C ALA A 303 -14.50 -9.63 -5.69
N VAL A 304 -13.44 -9.02 -5.18
CA VAL A 304 -12.69 -7.97 -5.90
C VAL A 304 -11.21 -8.29 -5.92
N ILE A 305 -10.61 -8.27 -7.11
CA ILE A 305 -9.17 -8.43 -7.33
C ILE A 305 -8.64 -7.12 -7.92
N ILE A 306 -7.76 -6.45 -7.19
CA ILE A 306 -7.13 -5.20 -7.61
C ILE A 306 -5.66 -5.48 -7.89
N VAL A 307 -5.16 -5.10 -9.06
CA VAL A 307 -3.76 -5.30 -9.41
C VAL A 307 -3.11 -3.97 -9.75
N VAL A 308 -2.00 -3.70 -9.08
CA VAL A 308 -1.25 -2.44 -9.17
C VAL A 308 0.21 -2.69 -9.61
N PRO A 309 0.90 -1.71 -10.22
CA PRO A 309 2.26 -1.92 -10.70
C PRO A 309 3.29 -2.25 -9.63
N TYR A 310 3.25 -1.57 -8.47
CA TYR A 310 4.32 -1.58 -7.47
C TYR A 310 3.83 -1.80 -6.04
N GLN A 311 4.71 -2.29 -5.17
CA GLN A 311 4.41 -2.60 -3.76
C GLN A 311 3.90 -1.40 -2.96
N HIS A 312 4.50 -0.22 -3.13
CA HIS A 312 4.06 0.98 -2.40
C HIS A 312 2.65 1.43 -2.80
N LEU A 313 2.20 1.12 -4.03
CA LEU A 313 0.81 1.34 -4.45
C LEU A 313 -0.15 0.36 -3.79
N VAL A 314 0.29 -0.87 -3.48
CA VAL A 314 -0.54 -1.80 -2.69
C VAL A 314 -0.89 -1.18 -1.34
N GLU A 315 0.09 -0.63 -0.62
CA GLU A 315 -0.16 -0.01 0.68
C GLU A 315 -1.09 1.21 0.58
N GLN A 316 -0.91 2.04 -0.45
CA GLN A 316 -1.79 3.18 -0.70
C GLN A 316 -3.23 2.74 -1.01
N TRP A 317 -3.40 1.74 -1.87
CA TRP A 317 -4.71 1.18 -2.18
C TRP A 317 -5.37 0.56 -0.94
N VAL A 318 -4.61 -0.14 -0.12
CA VAL A 318 -5.10 -0.72 1.15
C VAL A 318 -5.58 0.36 2.10
N GLU A 319 -4.84 1.46 2.24
CA GLU A 319 -5.25 2.61 3.06
C GLU A 319 -6.58 3.20 2.55
N ASP A 320 -6.69 3.44 1.23
CA ASP A 320 -7.91 3.95 0.62
C ASP A 320 -9.09 2.96 0.76
N ILE A 321 -8.87 1.66 0.56
CA ILE A 321 -9.89 0.60 0.68
C ILE A 321 -10.40 0.48 2.12
N ASN A 322 -9.52 0.58 3.11
CA ASN A 322 -9.91 0.54 4.52
C ASN A 322 -10.88 1.69 4.86
N ASN A 323 -10.69 2.87 4.25
CA ASN A 323 -11.64 3.98 4.39
C ASN A 323 -13.02 3.64 3.80
N PHE A 324 -13.09 2.74 2.81
CA PHE A 324 -14.32 2.23 2.20
C PHE A 324 -14.89 0.99 2.90
N ASN A 325 -14.48 0.73 4.14
CA ASN A 325 -15.03 -0.30 5.01
C ASN A 325 -14.63 -1.75 4.66
N VAL A 326 -13.53 -1.94 3.93
CA VAL A 326 -13.02 -3.24 3.49
C VAL A 326 -11.58 -3.43 3.93
N GLU A 327 -11.26 -4.61 4.43
CA GLU A 327 -9.89 -5.02 4.75
C GLU A 327 -9.40 -5.99 3.66
N PRO A 328 -8.48 -5.59 2.77
CA PRO A 328 -8.05 -6.42 1.67
C PRO A 328 -6.88 -7.34 2.05
N ILE A 329 -6.82 -8.51 1.43
CA ILE A 329 -5.66 -9.40 1.45
C ILE A 329 -4.54 -8.76 0.63
N LYS A 330 -3.35 -8.63 1.22
CA LYS A 330 -2.16 -8.04 0.59
C LYS A 330 -1.30 -9.10 -0.08
N ALA A 331 -1.31 -9.16 -1.40
CA ALA A 331 -0.58 -10.17 -2.18
C ALA A 331 0.65 -9.57 -2.89
N TYR A 332 1.81 -9.60 -2.20
CA TYR A 332 3.10 -9.21 -2.77
C TYR A 332 4.29 -9.86 -2.04
N SER A 333 5.50 -9.79 -2.60
CA SER A 333 6.66 -10.58 -2.16
C SER A 333 7.06 -10.39 -0.69
N TYR A 334 6.85 -9.21 -0.12
CA TYR A 334 7.23 -8.90 1.26
C TYR A 334 6.26 -9.49 2.30
N SER A 335 5.04 -9.88 1.89
CA SER A 335 4.06 -10.54 2.76
C SER A 335 4.33 -12.05 2.94
N GLY A 336 5.44 -12.55 2.41
CA GLY A 336 5.80 -13.97 2.47
C GLY A 336 4.79 -14.86 1.73
N ASN A 337 4.65 -16.12 2.18
CA ASN A 337 3.68 -17.08 1.62
C ASN A 337 2.28 -16.95 2.23
N LYS A 338 2.08 -16.04 3.19
CA LYS A 338 0.83 -15.90 3.94
C LYS A 338 -0.35 -15.55 3.04
N TRP A 339 -0.16 -14.62 2.09
CA TRP A 339 -1.22 -14.20 1.16
C TRP A 339 -1.81 -15.35 0.33
N ARG A 340 -0.99 -16.36 -0.02
CA ARG A 340 -1.45 -17.50 -0.82
C ARG A 340 -2.50 -18.30 -0.07
N LYS A 341 -2.25 -18.57 1.21
CA LYS A 341 -3.17 -19.29 2.08
C LYS A 341 -4.43 -18.47 2.29
N GLU A 342 -4.30 -17.20 2.66
CA GLU A 342 -5.43 -16.30 2.89
C GLU A 342 -6.31 -16.16 1.66
N PHE A 343 -5.72 -15.98 0.46
CA PHE A 343 -6.48 -15.86 -0.79
C PHE A 343 -7.17 -17.17 -1.14
N GLN A 344 -6.49 -18.32 -1.04
CA GLN A 344 -7.08 -19.62 -1.32
C GLN A 344 -8.25 -19.95 -0.39
N GLU A 345 -8.12 -19.65 0.91
CA GLU A 345 -9.18 -19.85 1.90
C GLU A 345 -10.38 -18.94 1.62
N ALA A 346 -10.15 -17.64 1.39
CA ALA A 346 -11.21 -16.69 1.05
C ALA A 346 -11.96 -17.13 -0.22
N LEU A 347 -11.25 -17.55 -1.26
CA LEU A 347 -11.84 -18.05 -2.50
C LEU A 347 -12.67 -19.33 -2.28
N ASN A 348 -12.16 -20.29 -1.51
CA ASN A 348 -12.89 -21.53 -1.21
C ASN A 348 -14.21 -21.25 -0.47
N LEU A 349 -14.20 -20.35 0.50
CA LEU A 349 -15.39 -19.93 1.24
C LEU A 349 -16.38 -19.17 0.33
N TYR A 350 -15.87 -18.28 -0.53
CA TYR A 350 -16.66 -17.54 -1.50
C TYR A 350 -17.33 -18.47 -2.53
N ASN A 351 -16.57 -19.39 -3.13
CA ASN A 351 -17.08 -20.35 -4.11
C ASN A 351 -18.18 -21.24 -3.53
N ARG A 352 -18.11 -21.58 -2.23
CA ARG A 352 -19.15 -22.34 -1.50
C ARG A 352 -20.34 -21.49 -1.04
N GLY A 353 -20.30 -20.17 -1.23
CA GLY A 353 -21.34 -19.24 -0.76
C GLY A 353 -21.37 -19.04 0.76
N ILE A 354 -20.33 -19.45 1.49
CA ILE A 354 -20.21 -19.26 2.95
C ILE A 354 -19.86 -17.81 3.26
N VAL A 355 -18.98 -17.21 2.45
CA VAL A 355 -18.60 -15.80 2.51
C VAL A 355 -19.13 -15.12 1.25
N LYS A 356 -19.77 -13.97 1.41
CA LYS A 356 -20.33 -13.21 0.29
C LYS A 356 -19.31 -12.35 -0.43
N ASN A 357 -18.23 -11.94 0.26
CA ASN A 357 -17.30 -10.97 -0.30
C ASN A 357 -15.88 -11.10 0.28
N PHE A 358 -14.91 -10.68 -0.51
CA PHE A 358 -13.53 -10.44 -0.09
C PHE A 358 -12.83 -9.56 -1.13
N CYS A 359 -11.69 -8.97 -0.74
CA CYS A 359 -10.87 -8.13 -1.60
C CYS A 359 -9.41 -8.57 -1.53
N VAL A 360 -8.74 -8.62 -2.69
CA VAL A 360 -7.29 -8.88 -2.79
C VAL A 360 -6.64 -7.73 -3.53
N VAL A 361 -5.53 -7.20 -3.00
CA VAL A 361 -4.69 -6.22 -3.71
C VAL A 361 -3.33 -6.85 -3.97
N ALA A 362 -2.96 -6.96 -5.24
CA ALA A 362 -1.72 -7.61 -5.68
C ALA A 362 -0.84 -6.68 -6.52
N THR A 363 0.47 -6.94 -6.55
CA THR A 363 1.35 -6.33 -7.56
C THR A 363 1.24 -7.08 -8.89
N ILE A 364 1.57 -6.40 -10.01
CA ILE A 364 1.68 -7.08 -11.33
C ILE A 364 2.65 -8.26 -11.26
N ALA A 365 3.78 -8.11 -10.54
CA ALA A 365 4.74 -9.20 -10.38
C ALA A 365 4.14 -10.44 -9.69
N THR A 366 3.32 -10.24 -8.66
CA THR A 366 2.59 -11.33 -8.00
C THR A 366 1.48 -11.89 -8.87
N PHE A 367 0.73 -11.02 -9.56
CA PHE A 367 -0.34 -11.43 -10.49
C PHE A 367 0.17 -12.35 -11.60
N ILE A 368 1.39 -12.12 -12.15
CA ILE A 368 2.01 -12.95 -13.18
C ILE A 368 2.46 -14.33 -12.64
N SER A 369 2.61 -14.50 -11.34
CA SER A 369 3.11 -15.75 -10.75
C SER A 369 2.14 -16.91 -10.99
N ASP A 370 2.69 -18.11 -11.18
CA ASP A 370 1.90 -19.34 -11.39
C ASP A 370 0.94 -19.61 -10.24
N ASP A 371 1.35 -19.32 -9.01
CA ASP A 371 0.52 -19.53 -7.82
C ASP A 371 -0.71 -18.63 -7.83
N PHE A 372 -0.55 -17.35 -8.18
CA PHE A 372 -1.68 -16.43 -8.26
C PHE A 372 -2.62 -16.82 -9.40
N GLN A 373 -2.05 -17.19 -10.56
CA GLN A 373 -2.83 -17.62 -11.73
C GLN A 373 -3.59 -18.93 -11.47
N LYS A 374 -3.04 -19.87 -10.71
CA LYS A 374 -3.76 -21.06 -10.27
C LYS A 374 -5.00 -20.68 -9.46
N ILE A 375 -4.82 -19.86 -8.42
CA ILE A 375 -5.92 -19.47 -7.53
C ILE A 375 -7.01 -18.70 -8.29
N ILE A 376 -6.65 -17.72 -9.12
CA ILE A 376 -7.65 -16.91 -9.85
C ILE A 376 -8.45 -17.73 -10.87
N ASN A 377 -7.88 -18.81 -11.39
CA ASN A 377 -8.57 -19.72 -12.30
C ASN A 377 -9.58 -20.65 -11.61
N GLU A 378 -9.53 -20.77 -10.28
CA GLU A 378 -10.48 -21.57 -9.48
C GLU A 378 -11.78 -20.81 -9.16
N PHE A 379 -11.92 -19.54 -9.54
CA PHE A 379 -13.19 -18.84 -9.39
C PHE A 379 -14.32 -19.55 -10.13
N THR A 380 -15.38 -19.90 -9.41
CA THR A 380 -16.63 -20.46 -9.94
C THR A 380 -17.79 -19.46 -9.94
N ARG A 381 -17.64 -18.35 -9.19
CA ARG A 381 -18.59 -17.26 -9.08
C ARG A 381 -18.05 -15.99 -9.72
N ASN A 382 -18.93 -15.01 -9.96
CA ASN A 382 -18.56 -13.73 -10.54
C ASN A 382 -17.63 -12.91 -9.60
N PHE A 383 -16.69 -12.21 -10.20
CA PHE A 383 -15.81 -11.29 -9.48
C PHE A 383 -15.50 -10.04 -10.30
N CYS A 384 -15.01 -8.99 -9.65
CA CYS A 384 -14.55 -7.77 -10.27
C CYS A 384 -13.01 -7.76 -10.35
N PHE A 385 -12.48 -7.43 -11.53
CA PHE A 385 -11.06 -7.22 -11.76
C PHE A 385 -10.79 -5.75 -12.02
N VAL A 386 -9.92 -5.15 -11.19
CA VAL A 386 -9.49 -3.76 -11.29
C VAL A 386 -8.00 -3.73 -11.60
N ALA A 387 -7.62 -3.09 -12.69
CA ALA A 387 -6.21 -2.87 -13.04
C ALA A 387 -5.86 -1.39 -12.90
N ASP A 388 -4.98 -1.07 -11.97
CA ASP A 388 -4.39 0.27 -11.90
C ASP A 388 -3.22 0.38 -12.88
N GLU A 389 -3.05 1.56 -13.47
CA GLU A 389 -2.18 1.80 -14.61
C GLU A 389 -2.36 0.70 -15.69
N ALA A 390 -3.61 0.51 -16.11
CA ALA A 390 -4.08 -0.58 -16.97
C ALA A 390 -3.26 -0.78 -18.26
N HIS A 391 -2.59 0.27 -18.75
CA HIS A 391 -1.71 0.17 -19.91
C HIS A 391 -0.55 -0.82 -19.73
N ASN A 392 -0.14 -1.14 -18.49
CA ASN A 392 0.91 -2.14 -18.22
C ASN A 392 0.45 -3.57 -18.58
N PHE A 393 -0.84 -3.80 -18.61
CA PHE A 393 -1.42 -5.11 -18.94
C PHE A 393 -1.48 -5.39 -20.45
N GLY A 394 -1.18 -4.41 -21.31
CA GLY A 394 -1.08 -4.62 -22.77
C GLY A 394 0.21 -5.33 -23.21
N ALA A 395 1.23 -5.45 -22.36
CA ALA A 395 2.44 -6.20 -22.69
C ALA A 395 2.12 -7.69 -22.90
N GLN A 396 2.86 -8.37 -23.80
CA GLN A 396 2.57 -9.74 -24.21
C GLN A 396 2.41 -10.74 -23.05
N LYS A 397 3.27 -10.64 -22.03
CA LYS A 397 3.18 -11.51 -20.83
C LYS A 397 1.91 -11.30 -20.02
N THR A 398 1.50 -10.05 -19.84
CA THR A 398 0.33 -9.69 -19.00
C THR A 398 -0.99 -9.85 -19.75
N ARG A 399 -1.03 -9.50 -21.05
CA ARG A 399 -2.26 -9.63 -21.85
C ARG A 399 -2.74 -11.07 -22.00
N ASN A 400 -1.82 -12.04 -22.01
CA ASN A 400 -2.14 -13.46 -22.19
C ASN A 400 -2.77 -14.09 -20.93
N ILE A 401 -2.60 -13.48 -19.77
CA ILE A 401 -3.09 -13.97 -18.47
C ILE A 401 -4.21 -13.11 -17.90
N LEU A 402 -4.78 -12.20 -18.68
CA LEU A 402 -5.94 -11.42 -18.25
C LEU A 402 -7.11 -12.34 -17.88
N PRO A 403 -7.75 -12.13 -16.71
CA PRO A 403 -8.75 -13.06 -16.19
C PRO A 403 -10.09 -12.93 -16.93
N LEU A 404 -10.24 -13.66 -18.04
CA LEU A 404 -11.46 -13.61 -18.87
C LEU A 404 -12.74 -14.00 -18.14
N LYS A 405 -12.61 -14.76 -17.02
CA LYS A 405 -13.73 -15.11 -16.12
C LYS A 405 -14.26 -13.93 -15.30
N ALA A 406 -13.47 -12.83 -15.16
CA ALA A 406 -13.94 -11.64 -14.45
C ALA A 406 -15.16 -11.05 -15.15
N ARG A 407 -16.31 -11.06 -14.47
CA ARG A 407 -17.59 -10.54 -15.02
C ARG A 407 -17.58 -9.01 -15.07
N TYR A 408 -16.98 -8.36 -14.06
CA TYR A 408 -16.91 -6.92 -13.92
C TYR A 408 -15.45 -6.48 -14.07
N ARG A 409 -15.20 -5.40 -14.81
CA ARG A 409 -13.83 -5.00 -15.16
C ARG A 409 -13.67 -3.49 -15.13
N ILE A 410 -12.63 -3.02 -14.45
CA ILE A 410 -12.26 -1.60 -14.41
C ILE A 410 -10.79 -1.48 -14.79
N GLY A 411 -10.49 -0.73 -15.83
CA GLY A 411 -9.12 -0.33 -16.19
C GLY A 411 -8.92 1.14 -15.85
N LEU A 412 -7.96 1.45 -14.97
CA LEU A 412 -7.57 2.81 -14.61
C LEU A 412 -6.30 3.19 -15.36
N SER A 413 -6.30 4.31 -16.05
CA SER A 413 -5.10 4.83 -16.72
C SER A 413 -5.19 6.34 -16.88
N ALA A 414 -4.06 7.03 -16.92
CA ALA A 414 -3.98 8.41 -17.38
C ALA A 414 -3.87 8.51 -18.91
N THR A 415 -3.46 7.42 -19.54
CA THR A 415 -3.41 7.25 -21.00
C THR A 415 -3.44 5.76 -21.28
N ILE A 416 -4.50 5.28 -21.89
CA ILE A 416 -4.66 3.84 -22.19
C ILE A 416 -3.87 3.43 -23.44
N GLU A 417 -3.67 4.34 -24.37
CA GLU A 417 -2.90 4.09 -25.58
C GLU A 417 -1.44 3.78 -25.24
N ARG A 418 -0.91 2.72 -25.84
CA ARG A 418 0.48 2.29 -25.71
C ARG A 418 1.27 2.79 -26.92
N TYR A 419 2.25 3.66 -26.68
CA TYR A 419 3.08 4.21 -27.74
C TYR A 419 3.87 3.11 -28.42
N GLY A 420 3.67 2.92 -29.73
CA GLY A 420 4.34 1.88 -30.54
C GLY A 420 3.86 0.44 -30.27
N ASP A 421 2.70 0.24 -29.60
CA ASP A 421 2.11 -1.07 -29.33
C ASP A 421 0.58 -1.00 -29.50
N GLU A 422 0.15 -0.96 -30.75
CA GLU A 422 -1.27 -0.89 -31.13
C GLU A 422 -2.00 -2.17 -30.73
N ASP A 423 -1.39 -3.35 -30.93
CA ASP A 423 -1.94 -4.64 -30.53
C ASP A 423 -2.20 -4.73 -29.01
N GLY A 424 -1.26 -4.23 -28.22
CA GLY A 424 -1.43 -4.14 -26.76
C GLY A 424 -2.57 -3.22 -26.38
N THR A 425 -2.72 -2.09 -27.07
CA THR A 425 -3.83 -1.13 -26.84
C THR A 425 -5.17 -1.76 -27.21
N GLU A 426 -5.27 -2.45 -28.34
CA GLU A 426 -6.49 -3.13 -28.77
C GLU A 426 -6.88 -4.27 -27.82
N ALA A 427 -5.91 -5.06 -27.37
CA ALA A 427 -6.14 -6.11 -26.38
C ALA A 427 -6.75 -5.56 -25.08
N LEU A 428 -6.27 -4.41 -24.58
CA LEU A 428 -6.83 -3.74 -23.42
C LEU A 428 -8.28 -3.28 -23.64
N ARG A 429 -8.55 -2.66 -24.79
CA ARG A 429 -9.91 -2.23 -25.15
C ARG A 429 -10.87 -3.42 -25.31
N LYS A 430 -10.39 -4.52 -25.88
CA LYS A 430 -11.16 -5.76 -25.97
C LYS A 430 -11.48 -6.36 -24.60
N PHE A 431 -10.54 -6.30 -23.66
CA PHE A 431 -10.73 -6.88 -22.32
C PHE A 431 -11.57 -5.96 -21.41
N PHE A 432 -11.20 -4.69 -21.27
CA PHE A 432 -11.91 -3.76 -20.37
C PHE A 432 -13.18 -3.17 -20.99
N GLY A 433 -13.32 -3.15 -22.30
CA GLY A 433 -14.44 -2.53 -22.99
C GLY A 433 -14.19 -1.07 -23.37
N LYS A 434 -15.26 -0.30 -23.49
CA LYS A 434 -15.23 1.11 -23.90
C LYS A 434 -14.69 2.01 -22.78
N THR A 435 -14.17 3.18 -23.20
CA THR A 435 -13.81 4.23 -22.26
C THR A 435 -15.06 4.85 -21.64
N SER A 436 -15.27 4.64 -20.34
CA SER A 436 -16.41 5.16 -19.59
C SER A 436 -16.28 6.65 -19.32
N ILE A 437 -15.05 7.14 -19.17
CA ILE A 437 -14.74 8.56 -19.09
C ILE A 437 -13.35 8.83 -19.66
N ARG A 438 -13.23 9.96 -20.36
CA ARG A 438 -11.94 10.58 -20.67
C ARG A 438 -11.90 11.95 -19.98
N PHE A 439 -11.00 12.08 -19.00
CA PHE A 439 -10.84 13.29 -18.22
C PHE A 439 -9.36 13.71 -18.24
N THR A 440 -9.06 14.60 -19.20
CA THR A 440 -7.68 14.99 -19.52
C THR A 440 -7.07 15.91 -18.45
N LEU A 441 -5.76 16.11 -18.53
CA LEU A 441 -5.07 17.07 -17.67
C LEU A 441 -5.64 18.49 -17.86
N LYS A 442 -5.98 18.86 -19.09
CA LYS A 442 -6.58 20.15 -19.45
C LYS A 442 -7.95 20.30 -18.79
N ASP A 443 -8.79 19.28 -18.87
CA ASP A 443 -10.11 19.28 -18.20
C ASP A 443 -9.95 19.45 -16.69
N ALA A 444 -8.98 18.75 -16.09
CA ALA A 444 -8.72 18.84 -14.65
C ALA A 444 -8.24 20.23 -14.21
N ILE A 445 -7.47 20.94 -15.04
CA ILE A 445 -7.03 22.30 -14.77
C ILE A 445 -8.19 23.29 -14.94
N ILE A 446 -8.94 23.20 -16.04
CA ILE A 446 -10.08 24.08 -16.34
C ILE A 446 -11.15 23.97 -15.24
N ASN A 447 -11.46 22.75 -14.83
CA ASN A 447 -12.43 22.51 -13.76
C ASN A 447 -11.86 22.74 -12.35
N GLY A 448 -10.62 23.19 -12.25
CA GLY A 448 -9.99 23.56 -10.98
C GLY A 448 -9.64 22.38 -10.06
N PHE A 449 -9.52 21.16 -10.54
CA PHE A 449 -9.05 20.01 -9.76
C PHE A 449 -7.52 19.94 -9.67
N LEU A 450 -6.83 20.50 -10.66
CA LEU A 450 -5.39 20.67 -10.66
C LEU A 450 -5.02 22.16 -10.67
N THR A 451 -3.81 22.45 -10.25
CA THR A 451 -3.25 23.80 -10.20
C THR A 451 -2.87 24.26 -11.61
N LYS A 452 -3.19 25.48 -11.98
CA LYS A 452 -2.70 26.13 -13.19
C LYS A 452 -1.18 26.25 -13.19
N TYR A 453 -0.55 26.30 -14.37
CA TYR A 453 0.91 26.33 -14.43
C TYR A 453 1.44 27.18 -15.59
N TYR A 454 2.67 27.66 -15.39
CA TYR A 454 3.49 28.27 -16.43
C TYR A 454 4.52 27.24 -16.90
N TYR A 455 4.62 27.07 -18.20
CA TYR A 455 5.65 26.23 -18.83
C TYR A 455 6.81 27.10 -19.31
N LYS A 456 8.02 26.76 -18.86
CA LYS A 456 9.25 27.51 -19.13
C LYS A 456 10.30 26.59 -19.77
N PRO A 457 10.33 26.45 -21.10
CA PRO A 457 11.37 25.69 -21.77
C PRO A 457 12.74 26.37 -21.60
N VAL A 458 13.73 25.62 -21.15
CA VAL A 458 15.12 26.03 -21.00
C VAL A 458 15.92 25.42 -22.10
N ILE A 459 16.34 26.23 -23.06
CA ILE A 459 17.08 25.77 -24.22
C ILE A 459 18.52 25.47 -23.86
N ASN A 460 18.99 24.29 -24.21
CA ASN A 460 20.34 23.79 -24.01
C ASN A 460 20.91 23.31 -25.34
N TYR A 461 22.21 23.42 -25.53
CA TYR A 461 22.86 23.04 -26.75
C TYR A 461 23.89 21.94 -26.51
N LEU A 462 24.01 21.01 -27.45
CA LEU A 462 25.08 20.03 -27.41
C LEU A 462 26.44 20.73 -27.63
N SER A 463 27.47 20.34 -26.88
CA SER A 463 28.84 20.70 -27.20
C SER A 463 29.27 20.03 -28.52
N GLN A 464 30.36 20.50 -29.12
CA GLN A 464 30.82 19.91 -30.40
C GLN A 464 31.07 18.39 -30.26
N ASP A 465 31.76 17.97 -29.19
CA ASP A 465 32.03 16.54 -28.93
C ASP A 465 30.73 15.71 -28.78
N GLU A 466 29.76 16.24 -28.01
CA GLU A 466 28.46 15.61 -27.81
C GLU A 466 27.66 15.54 -29.11
N TYR A 467 27.74 16.58 -29.94
CA TYR A 467 27.09 16.59 -31.25
C TYR A 467 27.70 15.58 -32.20
N ASP A 468 29.02 15.50 -32.29
CA ASP A 468 29.73 14.57 -33.21
C ASP A 468 29.38 13.11 -32.87
N GLU A 469 29.35 12.77 -31.55
CA GLU A 469 28.92 11.45 -31.13
C GLU A 469 27.45 11.20 -31.43
N TYR A 470 26.56 12.19 -31.19
CA TYR A 470 25.14 12.10 -31.50
C TYR A 470 24.88 11.90 -33.02
N GLU A 471 25.60 12.63 -33.86
CA GLU A 471 25.51 12.54 -35.31
C GLU A 471 25.96 11.15 -35.82
N GLU A 472 27.08 10.64 -35.32
CA GLU A 472 27.59 9.31 -35.67
C GLU A 472 26.56 8.21 -35.33
N LEU A 473 26.01 8.25 -34.12
CA LEU A 473 24.96 7.30 -33.69
C LEU A 473 23.71 7.44 -34.55
N THR A 474 23.29 8.67 -34.88
CA THR A 474 22.12 8.92 -35.72
C THR A 474 22.30 8.36 -37.14
N LYS A 475 23.50 8.52 -37.74
CA LYS A 475 23.85 7.92 -39.06
C LYS A 475 23.79 6.38 -39.00
N LYS A 476 24.29 5.75 -37.90
CA LYS A 476 24.23 4.29 -37.74
C LYS A 476 22.77 3.81 -37.62
N VAL A 477 21.94 4.47 -36.78
CA VAL A 477 20.51 4.15 -36.63
C VAL A 477 19.76 4.28 -37.98
N THR A 478 20.01 5.36 -38.72
CA THR A 478 19.34 5.61 -40.00
C THR A 478 19.73 4.55 -41.09
N LYS A 479 20.98 4.09 -41.08
CA LYS A 479 21.43 3.02 -42.01
C LYS A 479 20.73 1.70 -41.69
N LEU A 480 20.58 1.35 -40.43
CA LEU A 480 19.90 0.12 -39.97
C LEU A 480 18.40 0.16 -40.24
N GLY A 481 17.73 1.30 -40.05
CA GLY A 481 16.29 1.46 -40.30
C GLY A 481 15.91 1.50 -41.80
N LYS A 482 16.87 1.57 -42.72
CA LYS A 482 16.64 1.49 -44.16
C LYS A 482 16.82 0.08 -44.72
N SER A 483 17.39 -0.86 -43.98
CA SER A 483 17.50 -2.25 -44.41
C SER A 483 16.16 -2.94 -44.19
N SER A 484 15.49 -3.35 -45.26
CA SER A 484 14.13 -3.86 -45.37
C SER A 484 13.90 -5.27 -44.81
N HIS A 485 14.61 -5.67 -43.76
CA HIS A 485 14.40 -6.94 -43.10
C HIS A 485 13.76 -6.69 -41.71
N GLU A 486 12.54 -7.17 -41.47
CA GLU A 486 11.82 -7.13 -40.18
C GLU A 486 12.65 -7.65 -39.00
N GLU A 487 13.64 -8.51 -39.24
CA GLU A 487 14.56 -9.00 -38.20
C GLU A 487 15.49 -7.92 -37.62
N PHE A 488 15.75 -6.82 -38.36
CA PHE A 488 16.64 -5.75 -37.90
C PHE A 488 15.94 -4.68 -37.07
N GLU A 489 14.62 -4.48 -37.18
CA GLU A 489 13.87 -3.52 -36.37
C GLU A 489 13.83 -3.91 -34.87
N ASN A 490 13.89 -5.20 -34.59
CA ASN A 490 13.89 -5.75 -33.23
C ASN A 490 15.29 -6.12 -32.69
N SER A 491 16.38 -5.77 -33.41
CA SER A 491 17.71 -6.17 -32.98
C SER A 491 18.15 -5.43 -31.71
N ASP A 492 18.73 -6.16 -30.75
CA ASP A 492 19.28 -5.61 -29.52
C ASP A 492 20.36 -4.55 -29.78
N TYR A 493 21.02 -4.64 -30.93
CA TYR A 493 22.02 -3.66 -31.38
C TYR A 493 21.37 -2.30 -31.69
N LEU A 494 20.26 -2.27 -32.44
CA LEU A 494 19.53 -1.02 -32.71
C LEU A 494 19.02 -0.38 -31.40
N LYS A 495 18.50 -1.19 -30.50
CA LYS A 495 18.07 -0.73 -29.18
C LYS A 495 19.24 -0.11 -28.41
N MET A 496 20.41 -0.75 -28.44
CA MET A 496 21.61 -0.21 -27.76
C MET A 496 22.04 1.14 -28.35
N LEU A 497 22.01 1.31 -29.69
CA LEU A 497 22.34 2.59 -30.32
C LEU A 497 21.35 3.70 -29.96
N LEU A 498 20.05 3.39 -29.91
CA LEU A 498 19.01 4.32 -29.50
C LEU A 498 19.20 4.77 -28.03
N ILE A 499 19.58 3.83 -27.15
CA ILE A 499 19.88 4.14 -25.74
C ILE A 499 21.11 5.05 -25.65
N LYS A 500 22.20 4.73 -26.33
CA LYS A 500 23.41 5.56 -26.32
C LYS A 500 23.10 6.98 -26.78
N ARG A 501 22.35 7.13 -27.87
CA ARG A 501 21.94 8.41 -28.42
C ARG A 501 21.08 9.21 -27.41
N ALA A 502 20.13 8.56 -26.74
CA ALA A 502 19.30 9.20 -25.73
C ALA A 502 20.10 9.66 -24.51
N ARG A 503 21.15 8.91 -24.12
CA ARG A 503 22.05 9.27 -23.04
C ARG A 503 22.83 10.56 -23.29
N ILE A 504 23.27 10.81 -24.52
CA ILE A 504 23.93 12.07 -24.87
C ILE A 504 23.00 13.25 -24.61
N ILE A 505 21.75 13.17 -25.07
CA ILE A 505 20.76 14.22 -24.87
C ILE A 505 20.46 14.43 -23.38
N ALA A 506 20.30 13.36 -22.63
CA ALA A 506 20.01 13.41 -21.20
C ALA A 506 21.20 13.96 -20.40
N GLY A 507 22.42 13.61 -20.79
CA GLY A 507 23.68 14.00 -20.14
C GLY A 507 24.25 15.34 -20.62
N CYS A 508 23.60 16.07 -21.50
CA CYS A 508 24.09 17.32 -22.09
C CYS A 508 24.66 18.26 -21.00
N LYS A 509 25.93 18.66 -21.18
CA LYS A 509 26.71 19.44 -20.19
C LYS A 509 26.10 20.83 -19.94
N ASP A 510 25.49 21.42 -20.96
CA ASP A 510 24.84 22.73 -20.84
C ASP A 510 23.68 22.72 -19.85
N LYS A 511 22.95 21.62 -19.71
CA LYS A 511 21.90 21.44 -18.70
C LYS A 511 22.42 21.61 -17.27
N ILE A 512 23.60 21.06 -16.98
CA ILE A 512 24.21 21.12 -15.65
C ILE A 512 24.61 22.58 -15.29
N LYS A 513 25.02 23.34 -16.28
CA LYS A 513 25.32 24.77 -16.11
C LYS A 513 24.03 25.57 -15.89
N ASN A 514 23.03 25.36 -16.73
CA ASN A 514 21.78 26.11 -16.70
C ASN A 514 20.94 25.81 -15.45
N ILE A 515 20.93 24.55 -14.94
CA ILE A 515 20.24 24.26 -13.69
C ILE A 515 20.91 24.96 -12.50
N ALA A 516 22.24 25.04 -12.44
CA ALA A 516 22.95 25.74 -11.37
C ALA A 516 22.60 27.25 -11.35
N GLN A 517 22.57 27.87 -12.53
CA GLN A 517 22.18 29.27 -12.66
C GLN A 517 20.72 29.51 -12.21
N LEU A 518 19.77 28.69 -12.69
CA LEU A 518 18.35 28.78 -12.29
C LEU A 518 18.15 28.55 -10.80
N MET A 519 18.90 27.62 -10.19
CA MET A 519 18.81 27.38 -8.75
C MET A 519 19.30 28.58 -7.92
N GLU A 520 20.32 29.30 -8.39
CA GLU A 520 20.78 30.53 -7.74
C GLU A 520 19.68 31.62 -7.78
N GLU A 521 18.98 31.77 -8.92
CA GLU A 521 17.86 32.72 -9.06
C GLU A 521 16.70 32.39 -8.10
N HIS A 522 16.50 31.10 -7.78
CA HIS A 522 15.43 30.60 -6.91
C HIS A 522 15.88 30.24 -5.48
N LYS A 523 17.05 30.68 -5.05
CA LYS A 523 17.68 30.32 -3.77
C LYS A 523 16.82 30.56 -2.52
N LYS A 524 15.95 31.55 -2.55
CA LYS A 524 15.05 31.88 -1.43
C LYS A 524 13.73 31.12 -1.44
N GLU A 525 13.51 30.27 -2.44
CA GLU A 525 12.26 29.56 -2.62
C GLU A 525 12.31 28.14 -2.07
N ASN A 526 11.13 27.58 -1.79
CA ASN A 526 10.97 26.24 -1.26
C ASN A 526 10.08 25.41 -2.22
N TYR A 527 9.98 24.11 -1.95
CA TYR A 527 9.10 23.19 -2.67
C TYR A 527 9.51 22.98 -4.13
N MET A 528 10.81 22.84 -4.37
CA MET A 528 11.39 22.61 -5.68
C MET A 528 11.71 21.13 -5.89
N LEU A 529 11.43 20.64 -7.08
CA LEU A 529 11.72 19.27 -7.50
C LEU A 529 12.58 19.26 -8.75
N VAL A 530 13.68 18.52 -8.74
CA VAL A 530 14.58 18.34 -9.90
C VAL A 530 14.50 16.88 -10.35
N TYR A 531 13.94 16.66 -11.53
CA TYR A 531 13.94 15.35 -12.18
C TYR A 531 15.23 15.13 -12.96
N CYS A 532 16.06 14.20 -12.49
CA CYS A 532 17.24 13.71 -13.18
C CYS A 532 16.90 12.47 -14.03
N GLY A 533 17.67 12.20 -15.08
CA GLY A 533 17.35 11.18 -16.06
C GLY A 533 17.52 9.75 -15.59
N THR A 534 16.70 8.88 -16.13
CA THR A 534 17.03 7.46 -16.33
C THR A 534 16.61 7.04 -17.71
N ASN A 535 17.53 6.45 -18.45
CA ASN A 535 17.16 5.67 -19.61
C ASN A 535 17.07 4.21 -19.22
N LYS A 536 15.85 3.70 -18.99
CA LYS A 536 15.59 2.26 -18.90
C LYS A 536 15.20 1.71 -20.25
N TYR A 537 15.94 0.72 -20.68
CA TYR A 537 15.39 -0.42 -21.40
C TYR A 537 15.00 -1.49 -20.37
N GLU A 538 13.84 -2.13 -20.59
CA GLU A 538 13.27 -3.18 -19.75
C GLU A 538 14.13 -4.45 -19.73
N SER A 539 15.28 -4.41 -19.11
CA SER A 539 15.96 -5.62 -18.68
C SER A 539 16.88 -5.29 -17.53
N SER A 540 16.47 -5.81 -16.37
CA SER A 540 17.21 -5.82 -15.09
C SER A 540 17.31 -4.52 -14.29
N ILE A 541 16.85 -4.60 -13.19
CA ILE A 541 16.77 -4.06 -11.81
C ILE A 541 17.95 -3.16 -11.33
N THR A 542 18.87 -2.70 -12.16
CA THR A 542 19.99 -1.85 -11.71
C THR A 542 19.98 -0.50 -12.43
N GLU A 543 19.88 0.57 -11.65
CA GLU A 543 20.17 1.93 -12.10
C GLU A 543 21.58 1.99 -12.68
N CYS A 544 21.71 2.61 -13.86
CA CYS A 544 23.01 2.65 -14.53
C CYS A 544 23.97 3.58 -13.77
N GLU A 545 25.23 3.22 -13.60
CA GLU A 545 26.25 4.05 -12.91
C GLU A 545 26.32 5.50 -13.43
N SER A 546 26.00 5.74 -14.71
CA SER A 546 25.99 7.07 -15.31
C SER A 546 24.87 7.97 -14.78
N ASP A 547 23.71 7.40 -14.46
CA ASP A 547 22.54 8.16 -13.97
C ASP A 547 22.73 8.52 -12.50
N ILE A 548 23.31 7.62 -11.72
CA ILE A 548 23.68 7.88 -10.31
C ILE A 548 24.70 9.02 -10.26
N LYS A 549 25.70 9.02 -11.13
CA LYS A 549 26.69 10.10 -11.20
C LYS A 549 26.08 11.46 -11.54
N GLN A 550 25.09 11.50 -12.43
CA GLN A 550 24.42 12.76 -12.77
C GLN A 550 23.63 13.36 -11.61
N ILE A 551 22.82 12.57 -10.91
CA ILE A 551 22.04 13.07 -9.76
C ILE A 551 22.97 13.53 -8.63
N GLU A 552 24.08 12.84 -8.39
CA GLU A 552 25.06 13.23 -7.39
C GLU A 552 25.73 14.56 -7.70
N LEU A 553 26.12 14.74 -8.96
CA LEU A 553 26.72 15.99 -9.44
C LEU A 553 25.75 17.16 -9.31
N ILE A 554 24.49 16.97 -9.71
CA ILE A 554 23.44 17.99 -9.62
C ILE A 554 23.14 18.31 -8.16
N THR A 555 22.96 17.27 -7.32
CA THR A 555 22.69 17.46 -5.89
C THR A 555 23.84 18.23 -5.22
N LYS A 556 25.08 17.88 -5.54
CA LYS A 556 26.27 18.60 -5.03
C LYS A 556 26.28 20.06 -5.47
N LYS A 557 26.08 20.34 -6.76
CA LYS A 557 26.02 21.73 -7.27
C LYS A 557 24.94 22.57 -6.60
N ILE A 558 23.76 21.98 -6.39
CA ILE A 558 22.65 22.66 -5.69
C ILE A 558 23.00 22.89 -4.22
N SER A 559 23.66 21.94 -3.57
CA SER A 559 24.17 22.12 -2.20
C SER A 559 25.26 23.19 -2.11
N ASP A 560 26.19 23.24 -3.07
CA ASP A 560 27.30 24.21 -3.11
C ASP A 560 26.78 25.67 -3.25
N ILE A 561 25.60 25.86 -3.86
CA ILE A 561 24.90 27.14 -3.93
C ILE A 561 24.29 27.53 -2.56
N GLY A 562 24.22 26.59 -1.62
CA GLY A 562 23.66 26.79 -0.28
C GLY A 562 22.19 26.49 -0.14
N LEU A 563 21.59 25.74 -1.08
CA LEU A 563 20.22 25.21 -0.99
C LEU A 563 20.20 23.91 -0.19
N ARG A 564 19.19 23.75 0.67
CA ARG A 564 18.97 22.51 1.42
C ARG A 564 18.33 21.47 0.51
N VAL A 565 19.14 20.55 0.00
CA VAL A 565 18.77 19.55 -0.98
C VAL A 565 18.90 18.13 -0.41
N ARG A 566 17.97 17.23 -0.81
CA ARG A 566 18.03 15.79 -0.53
C ARG A 566 17.76 14.99 -1.80
N LYS A 567 18.41 13.84 -1.91
CA LYS A 567 18.12 12.84 -2.95
C LYS A 567 16.87 12.06 -2.56
N PHE A 568 16.13 11.61 -3.57
CA PHE A 568 14.97 10.73 -3.44
C PHE A 568 15.05 9.71 -4.59
N THR A 569 15.60 8.54 -4.30
CA THR A 569 15.90 7.49 -5.28
C THR A 569 15.30 6.15 -4.84
N SER A 570 15.62 5.07 -5.53
CA SER A 570 15.24 3.71 -5.13
C SER A 570 16.11 3.15 -3.99
N PHE A 571 17.22 3.80 -3.66
CA PHE A 571 18.16 3.33 -2.62
C PHE A 571 17.73 3.68 -1.21
N GLU A 572 17.03 4.81 -1.03
CA GLU A 572 16.47 5.16 0.27
C GLU A 572 15.41 4.15 0.70
N ASP A 573 15.48 3.70 1.95
CA ASP A 573 14.47 2.82 2.51
C ASP A 573 13.10 3.53 2.71
N ARG A 574 12.08 2.76 3.11
CA ARG A 574 10.73 3.30 3.28
C ARG A 574 10.68 4.40 4.34
N ASN A 575 11.39 4.22 5.46
CA ASN A 575 11.36 5.16 6.58
C ASN A 575 12.08 6.46 6.21
N GLU A 576 13.24 6.35 5.55
CA GLU A 576 13.99 7.49 5.03
C GLU A 576 13.16 8.31 4.03
N ARG A 577 12.42 7.65 3.14
CA ARG A 577 11.53 8.33 2.18
C ARG A 577 10.41 9.09 2.85
N GLU A 578 9.77 8.51 3.87
CA GLU A 578 8.72 9.19 4.63
C GLU A 578 9.29 10.37 5.42
N GLU A 579 10.48 10.23 5.98
CA GLU A 579 11.19 11.31 6.66
C GLU A 579 11.52 12.47 5.70
N ILE A 580 12.06 12.18 4.51
CA ILE A 580 12.33 13.18 3.47
C ILE A 580 11.05 13.91 3.07
N LYS A 581 9.93 13.21 2.88
CA LYS A 581 8.63 13.82 2.58
C LYS A 581 8.16 14.73 3.71
N ALA A 582 8.25 14.28 4.96
CA ALA A 582 7.87 15.06 6.11
C ALA A 582 8.71 16.36 6.22
N MET A 583 10.03 16.25 6.09
CA MET A 583 10.94 17.39 6.10
C MET A 583 10.67 18.36 4.94
N PHE A 584 10.40 17.85 3.74
CA PHE A 584 10.08 18.68 2.57
C PHE A 584 8.73 19.38 2.72
N SER A 585 7.75 18.73 3.35
CA SER A 585 6.40 19.30 3.53
C SER A 585 6.40 20.56 4.39
N THR A 586 7.36 20.69 5.31
CA THR A 586 7.55 21.88 6.15
C THR A 586 8.13 23.08 5.37
N GLY A 587 8.85 22.81 4.28
CA GLY A 587 9.59 23.83 3.50
C GLY A 587 10.81 24.42 4.23
N PHE A 588 11.01 24.05 5.50
CA PHE A 588 12.10 24.62 6.32
C PHE A 588 13.38 23.80 6.24
N GLN A 589 13.28 22.48 6.31
CA GLN A 589 14.46 21.61 6.38
C GLN A 589 14.99 21.22 4.99
N ILE A 590 14.13 21.05 4.01
CA ILE A 590 14.47 20.71 2.63
C ILE A 590 13.77 21.68 1.69
N GLN A 591 14.54 22.35 0.82
CA GLN A 591 14.02 23.25 -0.21
C GLN A 591 13.86 22.52 -1.56
N VAL A 592 14.80 21.60 -1.85
CA VAL A 592 14.91 20.91 -3.14
C VAL A 592 14.97 19.40 -2.92
N ILE A 593 14.17 18.67 -3.68
CA ILE A 593 14.33 17.22 -3.85
C ILE A 593 14.92 16.96 -5.23
N THR A 594 16.01 16.21 -5.31
CA THR A 594 16.51 15.63 -6.57
C THR A 594 16.05 14.20 -6.69
N ALA A 595 15.46 13.82 -7.80
CA ALA A 595 14.84 12.50 -7.96
C ALA A 595 15.14 11.87 -9.33
N ILE A 596 15.24 10.55 -9.30
CA ILE A 596 15.24 9.70 -10.50
C ILE A 596 13.98 8.86 -10.41
N LYS A 597 13.29 8.58 -11.50
CA LYS A 597 12.11 7.69 -11.69
C LYS A 597 11.20 7.35 -10.48
N CYS A 598 11.72 7.23 -9.27
CA CYS A 598 10.97 6.84 -8.07
C CYS A 598 9.79 7.78 -7.72
N LEU A 599 9.80 8.99 -8.28
CA LEU A 599 8.66 9.90 -8.21
C LEU A 599 7.69 9.76 -9.41
N ASP A 600 7.98 8.93 -10.40
CA ASP A 600 7.12 8.80 -11.57
C ASP A 600 5.82 8.05 -11.27
N GLU A 601 5.82 7.15 -10.26
CA GLU A 601 4.64 6.37 -9.87
C GLU A 601 4.53 6.25 -8.33
N GLY A 602 3.33 6.50 -7.77
CA GLY A 602 2.96 6.17 -6.39
C GLY A 602 3.39 7.16 -5.28
N VAL A 603 4.22 8.16 -5.54
CA VAL A 603 4.63 9.13 -4.51
C VAL A 603 3.74 10.37 -4.50
N ASN A 604 3.18 10.72 -3.35
CA ASN A 604 2.35 11.91 -3.17
C ASN A 604 3.13 13.02 -2.47
N ILE A 605 3.47 14.10 -3.19
CA ILE A 605 4.09 15.31 -2.65
C ILE A 605 3.33 16.54 -3.19
N PRO A 606 2.21 16.95 -2.59
CA PRO A 606 1.35 18.02 -3.13
C PRO A 606 1.99 19.41 -3.13
N ASN A 607 2.94 19.66 -2.23
CA ASN A 607 3.53 20.99 -2.02
C ASN A 607 4.50 21.44 -3.12
N ILE A 608 4.84 20.59 -4.09
CA ILE A 608 5.76 20.97 -5.18
C ILE A 608 5.19 22.17 -5.94
N ARG A 609 5.95 23.27 -5.98
CA ARG A 609 5.60 24.50 -6.69
C ARG A 609 6.38 24.70 -7.97
N LYS A 610 7.64 24.24 -7.99
CA LYS A 610 8.52 24.32 -9.15
C LYS A 610 9.12 22.96 -9.46
N ALA A 611 9.09 22.58 -10.73
CA ALA A 611 9.70 21.36 -11.21
C ALA A 611 10.70 21.68 -12.32
N PHE A 612 11.90 21.12 -12.21
CA PHE A 612 12.98 21.24 -13.19
C PHE A 612 13.18 19.87 -13.81
N ILE A 613 12.85 19.71 -15.09
CA ILE A 613 12.87 18.43 -15.81
C ILE A 613 14.12 18.40 -16.70
N LEU A 614 15.22 17.82 -16.19
CA LEU A 614 16.48 17.72 -16.94
C LEU A 614 16.48 16.55 -17.92
N ALA A 615 15.76 15.49 -17.59
CA ALA A 615 15.68 14.29 -18.42
C ALA A 615 14.41 14.31 -19.24
N SER A 616 14.61 14.28 -20.53
CA SER A 616 13.56 14.00 -21.47
C SER A 616 13.37 12.49 -21.60
N SER A 617 12.24 11.99 -21.13
CA SER A 617 11.78 10.67 -21.53
C SER A 617 11.27 10.75 -22.97
N THR A 618 11.54 9.73 -23.78
CA THR A 618 10.91 9.58 -25.10
C THR A 618 9.47 9.07 -25.01
N ASN A 619 9.03 8.70 -23.80
CA ASN A 619 7.70 8.18 -23.54
C ASN A 619 6.76 9.32 -23.10
N PRO A 620 5.75 9.69 -23.90
CA PRO A 620 4.78 10.72 -23.57
C PRO A 620 4.10 10.52 -22.21
N LYS A 621 3.91 9.29 -21.77
CA LYS A 621 3.26 8.95 -20.51
C LYS A 621 4.03 9.42 -19.28
N GLU A 622 5.37 9.25 -19.30
CA GLU A 622 6.18 9.60 -18.12
C GLU A 622 6.10 11.09 -17.81
N TYR A 623 6.15 11.95 -18.83
CA TYR A 623 6.06 13.38 -18.57
C TYR A 623 4.63 13.86 -18.26
N VAL A 624 3.59 13.19 -18.78
CA VAL A 624 2.20 13.46 -18.38
C VAL A 624 2.00 13.13 -16.90
N GLN A 625 2.53 11.97 -16.46
CA GLN A 625 2.46 11.56 -15.05
C GLN A 625 3.25 12.51 -14.14
N ARG A 626 4.48 12.88 -14.51
CA ARG A 626 5.32 13.85 -13.78
C ARG A 626 4.61 15.20 -13.63
N ARG A 627 4.06 15.72 -14.73
CA ARG A 627 3.30 16.96 -14.74
C ARG A 627 2.09 16.88 -13.81
N GLY A 628 1.29 15.83 -13.89
CA GLY A 628 0.12 15.65 -13.05
C GLY A 628 0.43 15.66 -11.54
N ARG A 629 1.63 15.24 -11.13
CA ARG A 629 2.07 15.29 -9.73
C ARG A 629 2.44 16.70 -9.28
N VAL A 630 3.14 17.42 -10.14
CA VAL A 630 3.50 18.81 -9.88
C VAL A 630 2.27 19.69 -9.76
N LEU A 631 1.20 19.36 -10.47
CA LEU A 631 -0.03 20.17 -10.53
C LEU A 631 -1.05 19.85 -9.43
N ARG A 632 -0.78 18.95 -8.52
CA ARG A 632 -1.67 18.70 -7.37
C ARG A 632 -1.88 19.95 -6.55
N LYS A 633 -3.11 20.15 -6.08
CA LYS A 633 -3.44 21.27 -5.20
C LYS A 633 -2.77 21.13 -3.84
N ALA A 634 -2.34 22.25 -3.30
CA ALA A 634 -1.82 22.36 -1.93
C ALA A 634 -2.20 23.72 -1.35
N PRO A 635 -2.28 23.86 -0.01
CA PRO A 635 -2.56 25.14 0.63
C PRO A 635 -1.59 26.25 0.18
N GLY A 636 -2.14 27.39 -0.21
CA GLY A 636 -1.35 28.53 -0.68
C GLY A 636 -0.68 28.39 -2.06
N LYS A 637 -0.95 27.30 -2.80
CA LYS A 637 -0.43 27.07 -4.14
C LYS A 637 -1.42 27.55 -5.19
N LYS A 638 -1.17 28.74 -5.77
CA LYS A 638 -2.00 29.33 -6.82
C LYS A 638 -1.59 28.83 -8.21
N PHE A 639 -0.28 28.75 -8.46
CA PHE A 639 0.32 28.32 -9.71
C PHE A 639 1.47 27.38 -9.45
N ALA A 640 1.82 26.59 -10.46
CA ALA A 640 3.06 25.84 -10.53
C ALA A 640 3.92 26.34 -11.70
N GLU A 641 5.23 26.15 -11.62
CA GLU A 641 6.15 26.46 -12.71
C GLU A 641 6.90 25.17 -13.11
N ILE A 642 6.94 24.90 -14.40
CA ILE A 642 7.62 23.75 -14.97
C ILE A 642 8.73 24.24 -15.89
N PHE A 643 9.97 24.05 -15.45
CA PHE A 643 11.18 24.31 -16.24
C PHE A 643 11.58 23.03 -16.95
N ASP A 644 11.46 22.99 -18.26
CA ASP A 644 11.77 21.80 -19.07
C ASP A 644 13.02 22.05 -19.91
N PHE A 645 14.06 21.22 -19.68
CA PHE A 645 15.37 21.38 -20.31
C PHE A 645 15.37 20.76 -21.71
N ILE A 646 15.07 21.59 -22.70
CA ILE A 646 15.03 21.22 -24.13
C ILE A 646 16.43 21.22 -24.68
N THR A 647 16.80 20.16 -25.41
CA THR A 647 18.13 20.03 -26.01
C THR A 647 18.04 20.24 -27.52
N LEU A 648 18.70 21.27 -28.03
CA LEU A 648 18.87 21.50 -29.46
C LEU A 648 20.28 21.10 -29.90
N PRO A 649 20.45 20.62 -31.14
CA PRO A 649 21.76 20.21 -31.66
C PRO A 649 22.78 21.34 -31.62
N ARG A 650 22.36 22.57 -31.94
CA ARG A 650 23.20 23.76 -32.05
C ARG A 650 22.41 25.04 -31.85
N LYS A 651 23.08 26.18 -31.73
CA LYS A 651 22.45 27.48 -31.62
C LYS A 651 21.71 27.85 -32.92
N LEU A 652 20.54 28.45 -32.79
CA LEU A 652 19.69 28.78 -33.96
C LEU A 652 20.37 29.67 -34.98
N ASN A 653 21.25 30.60 -34.56
CA ASN A 653 22.03 31.46 -35.46
C ASN A 653 23.12 30.70 -36.25
N GLU A 654 23.51 29.50 -35.85
CA GLU A 654 24.50 28.66 -36.51
C GLU A 654 23.87 27.82 -37.65
N VAL A 655 22.54 27.57 -37.59
CA VAL A 655 21.81 26.71 -38.52
C VAL A 655 21.91 27.16 -39.98
N LYS A 656 22.08 28.46 -40.22
CA LYS A 656 22.22 29.02 -41.60
C LYS A 656 23.55 28.62 -42.27
N TYR A 657 24.55 28.15 -41.53
CA TYR A 657 25.87 27.80 -42.06
C TYR A 657 26.06 26.29 -42.27
N ILE A 658 25.07 25.45 -41.98
CA ILE A 658 25.17 24.01 -42.14
C ILE A 658 24.51 23.54 -43.45
N ASP A 659 25.01 22.43 -43.95
CA ASP A 659 24.49 21.79 -45.15
C ASP A 659 23.13 21.12 -44.93
N SER A 660 22.47 20.74 -46.03
CA SER A 660 21.12 20.14 -46.00
C SER A 660 21.07 18.76 -45.38
N LEU A 661 22.18 18.00 -45.40
CA LEU A 661 22.25 16.65 -44.81
C LEU A 661 22.31 16.75 -43.26
N THR A 662 23.14 17.65 -42.76
CA THR A 662 23.24 17.96 -41.34
C THR A 662 21.93 18.48 -40.78
N LYS A 663 21.21 19.37 -41.53
CA LYS A 663 19.85 19.79 -41.16
C LYS A 663 18.88 18.63 -40.99
N LYS A 664 18.93 17.62 -41.91
CA LYS A 664 18.07 16.43 -41.80
C LYS A 664 18.40 15.59 -40.54
N CYS A 665 19.68 15.47 -40.19
CA CYS A 665 20.08 14.78 -38.97
C CYS A 665 19.56 15.50 -37.72
N ASP A 666 19.71 16.82 -37.66
CA ASP A 666 19.23 17.66 -36.58
C ASP A 666 17.70 17.55 -36.39
N MET A 667 16.95 17.47 -37.50
CA MET A 667 15.49 17.41 -37.50
C MET A 667 14.89 16.26 -36.68
N THR A 668 15.62 15.14 -36.59
CA THR A 668 15.15 13.99 -35.80
C THR A 668 15.04 14.33 -34.30
N LEU A 669 15.98 15.11 -33.78
CA LEU A 669 15.95 15.59 -32.40
C LEU A 669 14.93 16.71 -32.24
N ILE A 670 14.99 17.69 -33.12
CA ILE A 670 14.14 18.90 -33.04
C ILE A 670 12.66 18.57 -33.04
N LYS A 671 12.20 17.69 -33.93
CA LYS A 671 10.79 17.27 -33.96
C LYS A 671 10.34 16.70 -32.62
N LYS A 672 11.13 15.82 -32.01
CA LYS A 672 10.80 15.24 -30.73
C LYS A 672 10.71 16.28 -29.59
N GLU A 673 11.67 17.20 -29.58
CA GLU A 673 11.68 18.27 -28.58
C GLU A 673 10.50 19.25 -28.78
N ILE A 674 10.15 19.58 -30.03
CA ILE A 674 8.99 20.43 -30.34
C ILE A 674 7.68 19.73 -29.98
N ASP A 675 7.52 18.45 -30.31
CA ASP A 675 6.31 17.69 -29.97
C ASP A 675 6.11 17.68 -28.44
N ARG A 676 7.19 17.52 -27.67
CA ARG A 676 7.16 17.63 -26.21
C ARG A 676 6.79 19.03 -25.76
N MET A 677 7.39 20.08 -26.32
CA MET A 677 7.05 21.46 -25.99
C MET A 677 5.57 21.77 -26.24
N ARG A 678 5.02 21.32 -27.37
CA ARG A 678 3.60 21.51 -27.69
C ARG A 678 2.69 20.85 -26.67
N GLU A 679 2.99 19.63 -26.29
CA GLU A 679 2.18 18.92 -25.31
C GLU A 679 2.21 19.58 -23.92
N PHE A 680 3.39 20.04 -23.49
CA PHE A 680 3.47 20.82 -22.24
C PHE A 680 2.79 22.17 -22.34
N ALA A 681 2.79 22.81 -23.51
CA ALA A 681 2.18 24.10 -23.74
C ALA A 681 0.64 24.03 -23.83
N GLU A 682 0.05 22.90 -24.23
CA GLU A 682 -1.39 22.77 -24.52
C GLU A 682 -2.32 23.23 -23.38
N ALA A 683 -1.91 22.99 -22.13
CA ALA A 683 -2.68 23.39 -20.94
C ALA A 683 -1.95 24.42 -20.06
N ALA A 684 -0.90 25.06 -20.55
CA ALA A 684 -0.16 26.09 -19.82
C ALA A 684 -0.82 27.47 -19.97
N GLU A 685 -0.65 28.32 -18.98
CA GLU A 685 -1.19 29.70 -19.03
C GLU A 685 -0.43 30.62 -20.04
N ASN A 686 0.75 30.23 -20.50
CA ASN A 686 1.62 31.03 -21.39
C ASN A 686 1.86 30.36 -22.77
N THR A 687 0.90 29.65 -23.32
CA THR A 687 0.97 28.93 -24.59
C THR A 687 1.51 29.79 -25.75
N ASN A 688 1.03 31.03 -25.90
CA ASN A 688 1.46 31.92 -26.98
C ASN A 688 2.98 32.20 -26.98
N ALA A 689 3.61 32.29 -25.82
CA ALA A 689 5.05 32.52 -25.74
C ALA A 689 5.83 31.30 -26.23
N ILE A 690 5.30 30.10 -26.02
CA ILE A 690 5.90 28.84 -26.45
C ILE A 690 5.74 28.65 -27.98
N ASP A 691 4.56 28.99 -28.50
CA ASP A 691 4.33 28.92 -29.95
C ASP A 691 5.30 29.85 -30.71
N ASN A 692 5.58 31.06 -30.21
CA ASN A 692 6.58 31.97 -30.76
C ASN A 692 7.99 31.38 -30.75
N LEU A 693 8.35 30.64 -29.66
CA LEU A 693 9.64 29.96 -29.56
C LEU A 693 9.73 28.82 -30.58
N ILE A 694 8.70 28.00 -30.69
CA ILE A 694 8.62 26.91 -31.67
C ILE A 694 8.73 27.44 -33.09
N GLU A 695 8.04 28.54 -33.40
CA GLU A 695 8.11 29.21 -34.70
C GLU A 695 9.53 29.69 -35.02
N SER A 696 10.24 30.26 -34.02
CA SER A 696 11.63 30.69 -34.21
C SER A 696 12.57 29.53 -34.55
N VAL A 697 12.35 28.35 -33.95
CA VAL A 697 13.12 27.11 -34.28
C VAL A 697 12.80 26.66 -35.72
N TYR A 698 11.53 26.66 -36.11
CA TYR A 698 11.14 26.26 -37.48
C TYR A 698 11.69 27.22 -38.54
N LYS A 699 11.63 28.52 -38.31
CA LYS A 699 12.21 29.56 -39.19
C LYS A 699 13.71 29.35 -39.37
N ALA A 700 14.44 29.08 -38.26
CA ALA A 700 15.88 28.86 -38.34
C ALA A 700 16.25 27.65 -39.21
N TYR A 701 15.44 26.58 -39.16
CA TYR A 701 15.66 25.36 -39.95
C TYR A 701 15.01 25.37 -41.36
N GLY A 702 14.24 26.45 -41.69
CA GLY A 702 13.60 26.59 -43.00
C GLY A 702 12.46 25.59 -43.23
N ILE A 703 11.64 25.34 -42.20
CA ILE A 703 10.53 24.37 -42.22
C ILE A 703 9.18 25.04 -42.39
N LEU A 704 9.14 26.36 -42.24
CA LEU A 704 7.99 27.22 -42.51
C LEU A 704 8.05 27.74 -43.92
#